data_ba8f6eb45a3df42c5f934f557349a9d8
#
_entry.id   ba8f6eb45a3df42c5f934f557349a9d8
#
_cell.length_a   1.000
_cell.length_b   1.000
_cell.length_c   1.000
_cell.angle_alpha   90.00
_cell.angle_beta   90.00
_cell.angle_gamma   90.00
#
_symmetry.space_group_name_H-M   'P 1'
#
loop_
_entity.id
_entity.type
_entity.pdbx_description
1 polymer ?
#
loop_
_entity_poly.entity_id
_entity_poly.type
_entity_poly.pdbx_seq_one_letter_code
_entity_poly.pdbx_strand_id
1 'polypeptide(L)'
;MSTHLSNIEGMEMAGKLPEVRLANTPFKVVSPFEPSGDQPEAIAALAKGVEDGLRYQTLLGVTGSGKTFTMAKTIEAVQKPTLVMAPNKTLAAQLAAELKEFFPDNAVVYFVSYYDYYQPEAYVPSSDTFIEKDASINEEVEKLRHAATSALLSRRDVIVVASVSCIYGIGSPMDYAGMAVFVDKQKEMDRDEVIHELIDIQYDRNDYEQKRGTFRVRGDALDVFPPYADHPIRIEFWGDEIESIDEIDQVTGEVLNSYEALPIWPASHYVTARPKMDKALGTIQDELRERLMQFKEEGKLLEAQRLEMRVNYDLEMLETMGFCSGIENYSRHLDGRAPGEPPYTLIDYFPKDFLCIIDESHVTVPQIRGMHEGDRSRKITLAEHGFRLPSCLDNRPLRFDEFEERIPQFVYVSATPGDYEQKVSQQQVEQIIRPTGLLDPEIIVRGSASQIDDIIDESKDRAARDERVLITTLTKKMAEDLTDHLLDQGVKARYMHSDIATLERVEILRELRQGKFDVLVGINLLREGLDLPEVSLVAILDADKEGFLRNHRSLIQTIGRAARNVSGQVIMYADRITDSMRRAIDETRRRRDIQMAYNEEHGIKPQTIRKAINDIMGFITEDVEGTTAEQVNKELAELSREEVLRLISSMEDDMAAASRDMDFEEAARLRDQVVKLKSTVEDKSEEDVLKDLKKGARKGSAYGNRKHAAYGSSRAN
;
A
#
# COMPACT_ATOMS: atom_id res chain seq x y z
N MET A 1 20.45 18.59 21.35
CA MET A 1 21.79 17.98 21.21
C MET A 1 21.81 16.70 22.02
N SER A 2 22.24 15.58 21.52
CA SER A 2 22.43 14.32 22.30
C SER A 2 21.26 13.32 22.44
N THR A 3 20.03 13.60 22.15
CA THR A 3 18.93 12.69 22.48
C THR A 3 18.62 11.60 21.42
N HIS A 4 19.11 11.75 20.21
CA HIS A 4 18.87 10.73 19.16
C HIS A 4 20.01 9.73 19.05
N LEU A 5 21.24 10.21 19.21
CA LEU A 5 22.39 9.31 19.38
C LEU A 5 22.25 8.45 20.63
N SER A 6 21.63 8.96 21.73
CA SER A 6 21.38 8.19 22.94
C SER A 6 20.34 7.05 22.77
N ASN A 7 19.45 7.11 21.78
CA ASN A 7 18.57 6.00 21.47
C ASN A 7 19.28 4.92 20.61
N ILE A 8 20.31 5.33 19.91
CA ILE A 8 21.29 4.48 19.25
C ILE A 8 22.46 4.13 20.21
N GLU A 9 22.57 4.78 21.39
CA GLU A 9 23.62 4.63 22.41
C GLU A 9 23.63 3.32 23.19
N GLY A 10 22.68 2.43 23.01
CA GLY A 10 22.85 1.03 23.38
C GLY A 10 23.63 0.26 22.33
N MET A 11 24.01 0.94 21.27
CA MET A 11 24.77 0.45 20.14
C MET A 11 26.19 0.98 20.28
N GLU A 12 27.15 0.12 20.47
CA GLU A 12 28.57 0.44 20.28
C GLU A 12 28.80 0.85 18.80
N MET A 13 28.33 2.01 18.43
CA MET A 13 28.69 2.68 17.20
C MET A 13 30.03 3.39 17.44
N ALA A 14 31.10 2.61 17.37
CA ALA A 14 32.45 3.14 17.44
C ALA A 14 32.66 4.25 16.38
N GLY A 15 32.51 5.50 16.79
CA GLY A 15 33.31 6.61 16.29
C GLY A 15 33.07 7.15 14.88
N LYS A 16 32.03 6.71 14.13
CA LYS A 16 31.84 7.13 12.74
C LYS A 16 30.59 7.97 12.43
N LEU A 17 29.67 8.16 13.36
CA LEU A 17 28.58 9.12 13.12
C LEU A 17 29.06 10.51 13.54
N PRO A 18 29.21 11.47 12.58
CA PRO A 18 29.30 12.86 12.96
C PRO A 18 28.02 13.22 13.70
N GLU A 19 28.08 14.26 14.56
CA GLU A 19 26.90 14.86 15.16
C GLU A 19 25.98 15.36 14.03
N VAL A 20 25.16 14.46 13.46
CA VAL A 20 24.10 14.86 12.54
C VAL A 20 23.16 15.73 13.34
N ARG A 21 23.19 17.03 13.10
CA ARG A 21 22.20 17.96 13.64
C ARG A 21 20.87 17.55 13.05
N LEU A 22 20.10 16.77 13.81
CA LEU A 22 18.77 16.38 13.42
C LEU A 22 17.93 17.63 13.20
N ALA A 23 17.37 17.78 12.01
CA ALA A 23 16.37 18.79 11.77
C ALA A 23 15.22 18.53 12.74
N ASN A 24 14.83 19.53 13.51
CA ASN A 24 13.77 19.44 14.49
C ASN A 24 12.90 20.71 14.40
N THR A 25 12.08 20.75 13.37
CA THR A 25 11.07 21.79 13.19
C THR A 25 9.86 21.39 14.05
N PRO A 26 9.38 22.23 14.97
CA PRO A 26 8.19 21.88 15.73
C PRO A 26 7.01 21.54 14.81
N PHE A 27 6.24 20.52 15.15
CA PHE A 27 4.99 20.24 14.44
C PHE A 27 4.04 21.41 14.59
N LYS A 28 3.59 21.94 13.46
CA LYS A 28 2.65 23.06 13.40
C LYS A 28 1.61 22.81 12.31
N VAL A 29 0.35 22.72 12.74
CA VAL A 29 -0.77 22.53 11.81
C VAL A 29 -1.09 23.84 11.11
N VAL A 30 -1.05 23.81 9.79
CA VAL A 30 -1.54 24.88 8.92
C VAL A 30 -2.93 24.46 8.42
N SER A 31 -3.96 25.20 8.78
CA SER A 31 -5.34 24.89 8.39
C SER A 31 -6.18 26.17 8.36
N PRO A 32 -7.13 26.30 7.40
CA PRO A 32 -8.11 27.37 7.42
C PRO A 32 -9.22 27.14 8.46
N PHE A 33 -9.24 25.97 9.11
CA PHE A 33 -10.27 25.57 10.06
C PHE A 33 -9.73 25.61 11.49
N GLU A 34 -10.59 26.02 12.42
CA GLU A 34 -10.37 25.91 13.86
C GLU A 34 -11.11 24.68 14.40
N PRO A 35 -10.62 24.06 15.50
CA PRO A 35 -11.30 22.95 16.13
C PRO A 35 -12.71 23.35 16.59
N SER A 36 -13.71 22.51 16.29
CA SER A 36 -15.11 22.79 16.60
C SER A 36 -15.86 21.51 17.03
N GLY A 37 -17.05 21.66 17.59
CA GLY A 37 -17.80 20.55 18.16
C GLY A 37 -17.05 19.88 19.31
N ASP A 38 -16.90 18.56 19.24
CA ASP A 38 -16.17 17.77 20.26
C ASP A 38 -14.64 17.81 20.07
N GLN A 39 -14.14 18.39 18.97
CA GLN A 39 -12.71 18.35 18.63
C GLN A 39 -11.82 19.00 19.70
N PRO A 40 -12.13 20.21 20.25
CA PRO A 40 -11.28 20.83 21.24
C PRO A 40 -11.08 19.96 22.49
N GLU A 41 -12.16 19.36 22.99
CA GLU A 41 -12.12 18.48 24.17
C GLU A 41 -11.40 17.16 23.84
N ALA A 42 -11.64 16.59 22.66
CA ALA A 42 -10.99 15.38 22.22
C ALA A 42 -9.47 15.56 22.07
N ILE A 43 -9.02 16.65 21.45
CA ILE A 43 -7.60 16.99 21.30
C ILE A 43 -6.94 17.14 22.67
N ALA A 44 -7.56 17.94 23.57
CA ALA A 44 -7.03 18.17 24.91
C ALA A 44 -6.94 16.88 25.72
N ALA A 45 -7.97 16.02 25.66
CA ALA A 45 -8.01 14.77 26.39
C ALA A 45 -6.96 13.77 25.88
N LEU A 46 -6.82 13.62 24.56
CA LEU A 46 -5.81 12.73 23.95
C LEU A 46 -4.39 13.22 24.24
N ALA A 47 -4.11 14.52 24.06
CA ALA A 47 -2.80 15.09 24.34
C ALA A 47 -2.41 14.91 25.81
N LYS A 48 -3.33 15.23 26.73
CA LYS A 48 -3.11 15.02 28.17
C LYS A 48 -2.87 13.56 28.50
N GLY A 49 -3.63 12.62 27.88
CA GLY A 49 -3.40 11.19 28.07
C GLY A 49 -2.01 10.73 27.62
N VAL A 50 -1.48 11.30 26.52
CA VAL A 50 -0.10 11.05 26.08
C VAL A 50 0.92 11.62 27.10
N GLU A 51 0.71 12.84 27.60
CA GLU A 51 1.57 13.47 28.62
C GLU A 51 1.55 12.70 29.94
N ASP A 52 0.38 12.23 30.38
CA ASP A 52 0.19 11.44 31.58
C ASP A 52 0.73 10.00 31.46
N GLY A 53 1.24 9.63 30.27
CA GLY A 53 1.86 8.32 30.00
C GLY A 53 0.84 7.19 29.81
N LEU A 54 -0.42 7.48 29.49
CA LEU A 54 -1.40 6.44 29.14
C LEU A 54 -0.90 5.66 27.92
N ARG A 55 -0.86 4.35 28.05
CA ARG A 55 -0.36 3.49 26.97
C ARG A 55 -1.41 3.27 25.86
N TYR A 56 -2.68 3.18 26.24
CA TYR A 56 -3.78 2.85 25.31
C TYR A 56 -4.90 3.85 25.46
N GLN A 57 -5.20 4.56 24.39
CA GLN A 57 -6.32 5.47 24.29
C GLN A 57 -7.16 5.16 23.05
N THR A 58 -8.45 5.43 23.07
CA THR A 58 -9.34 5.27 21.92
C THR A 58 -10.09 6.55 21.63
N LEU A 59 -10.01 7.03 20.39
CA LEU A 59 -10.89 8.05 19.81
C LEU A 59 -12.05 7.35 19.09
N LEU A 60 -13.25 7.40 19.66
CA LEU A 60 -14.46 7.01 18.99
C LEU A 60 -14.96 8.20 18.18
N GLY A 61 -14.54 8.28 16.92
CA GLY A 61 -14.90 9.38 16.04
C GLY A 61 -15.84 8.96 14.92
N VAL A 62 -17.05 9.53 14.85
CA VAL A 62 -17.99 9.19 13.79
C VAL A 62 -17.48 9.62 12.41
N THR A 63 -18.02 9.02 11.36
CA THR A 63 -17.69 9.39 9.98
C THR A 63 -18.06 10.87 9.73
N GLY A 64 -17.10 11.64 9.22
CA GLY A 64 -17.31 13.07 8.93
C GLY A 64 -17.16 14.02 10.13
N SER A 65 -16.72 13.54 11.31
CA SER A 65 -16.43 14.40 12.46
C SER A 65 -15.06 15.10 12.40
N GLY A 66 -14.24 14.84 11.38
CA GLY A 66 -12.92 15.44 11.23
C GLY A 66 -11.82 14.74 12.04
N LYS A 67 -11.85 13.40 12.13
CA LYS A 67 -10.85 12.60 12.84
C LYS A 67 -9.41 12.92 12.44
N THR A 68 -9.14 13.07 11.14
CA THR A 68 -7.79 13.40 10.64
C THR A 68 -7.29 14.73 11.20
N PHE A 69 -8.15 15.73 11.26
CA PHE A 69 -7.81 17.02 11.85
C PHE A 69 -7.54 16.91 13.36
N THR A 70 -8.33 16.11 14.08
CA THR A 70 -8.11 15.82 15.50
C THR A 70 -6.78 15.09 15.72
N MET A 71 -6.43 14.11 14.88
CA MET A 71 -5.13 13.46 14.90
C MET A 71 -4.00 14.46 14.68
N ALA A 72 -4.09 15.31 13.64
CA ALA A 72 -3.10 16.34 13.34
C ALA A 72 -2.91 17.30 14.52
N LYS A 73 -3.99 17.81 15.10
CA LYS A 73 -3.92 18.70 16.28
C LYS A 73 -3.39 18.00 17.54
N THR A 74 -3.62 16.70 17.69
CA THR A 74 -3.02 15.92 18.77
C THR A 74 -1.51 15.78 18.57
N ILE A 75 -1.04 15.49 17.34
CA ILE A 75 0.38 15.44 17.01
C ILE A 75 1.06 16.80 17.28
N GLU A 76 0.42 17.90 16.85
CA GLU A 76 0.90 19.24 17.14
C GLU A 76 1.03 19.50 18.66
N ALA A 77 0.05 19.06 19.45
CA ALA A 77 0.08 19.27 20.89
C ALA A 77 1.18 18.46 21.60
N VAL A 78 1.40 17.21 21.19
CA VAL A 78 2.35 16.30 21.89
C VAL A 78 3.78 16.36 21.37
N GLN A 79 4.03 16.91 20.17
CA GLN A 79 5.37 17.12 19.60
C GLN A 79 6.22 15.84 19.53
N LYS A 80 5.63 14.68 19.23
CA LYS A 80 6.32 13.39 19.12
C LYS A 80 6.38 12.89 17.70
N PRO A 81 7.49 12.25 17.26
CA PRO A 81 7.49 11.46 16.03
C PRO A 81 6.31 10.49 16.03
N THR A 82 5.60 10.39 14.93
CA THR A 82 4.33 9.67 14.92
C THR A 82 4.26 8.65 13.78
N LEU A 83 3.86 7.42 14.12
CA LEU A 83 3.44 6.39 13.16
C LEU A 83 1.91 6.40 13.06
N VAL A 84 1.38 6.64 11.86
CA VAL A 84 -0.06 6.54 11.57
C VAL A 84 -0.28 5.29 10.72
N MET A 85 -0.99 4.30 11.26
CA MET A 85 -1.28 3.06 10.53
C MET A 85 -2.67 3.07 9.94
N ALA A 86 -2.79 2.69 8.67
CA ALA A 86 -4.04 2.56 7.94
C ALA A 86 -4.25 1.13 7.41
N PRO A 87 -5.50 0.66 7.24
CA PRO A 87 -5.80 -0.73 6.87
C PRO A 87 -5.45 -1.10 5.42
N ASN A 88 -5.26 -0.13 4.54
CA ASN A 88 -4.92 -0.38 3.14
C ASN A 88 -4.12 0.78 2.52
N LYS A 89 -3.52 0.55 1.33
CA LYS A 89 -2.69 1.52 0.62
C LYS A 89 -3.46 2.81 0.29
N THR A 90 -4.69 2.70 -0.19
CA THR A 90 -5.51 3.84 -0.62
C THR A 90 -5.82 4.79 0.54
N LEU A 91 -6.24 4.24 1.69
CA LEU A 91 -6.50 5.05 2.87
C LEU A 91 -5.21 5.66 3.45
N ALA A 92 -4.11 4.90 3.42
CA ALA A 92 -2.81 5.41 3.82
C ALA A 92 -2.36 6.58 2.94
N ALA A 93 -2.54 6.49 1.61
CA ALA A 93 -2.23 7.58 0.68
C ALA A 93 -3.09 8.82 0.94
N GLN A 94 -4.40 8.64 1.15
CA GLN A 94 -5.30 9.73 1.50
C GLN A 94 -4.88 10.42 2.81
N LEU A 95 -4.58 9.65 3.85
CA LEU A 95 -4.12 10.20 5.13
C LEU A 95 -2.78 10.92 5.00
N ALA A 96 -1.84 10.38 4.21
CA ALA A 96 -0.56 11.02 3.96
C ALA A 96 -0.74 12.37 3.27
N ALA A 97 -1.62 12.44 2.25
CA ALA A 97 -1.94 13.68 1.55
C ALA A 97 -2.57 14.71 2.51
N GLU A 98 -3.60 14.32 3.26
CA GLU A 98 -4.27 15.23 4.23
C GLU A 98 -3.29 15.72 5.31
N LEU A 99 -2.43 14.83 5.85
CA LEU A 99 -1.42 15.20 6.83
C LEU A 99 -0.32 16.09 6.25
N LYS A 100 0.09 15.90 4.99
CA LYS A 100 1.05 16.76 4.30
C LYS A 100 0.51 18.17 4.10
N GLU A 101 -0.79 18.31 3.80
CA GLU A 101 -1.45 19.61 3.76
C GLU A 101 -1.46 20.29 5.14
N PHE A 102 -1.69 19.54 6.23
CA PHE A 102 -1.66 20.07 7.58
C PHE A 102 -0.25 20.39 8.11
N PHE A 103 0.77 19.71 7.64
CA PHE A 103 2.16 19.85 8.08
C PHE A 103 3.11 20.13 6.91
N PRO A 104 2.98 21.28 6.22
CA PRO A 104 3.78 21.58 5.03
C PRO A 104 5.28 21.70 5.30
N ASP A 105 5.67 22.09 6.53
CA ASP A 105 7.08 22.32 6.92
C ASP A 105 7.73 21.11 7.62
N ASN A 106 6.95 20.04 7.89
CA ASN A 106 7.40 18.83 8.57
C ASN A 106 7.51 17.63 7.62
N ALA A 107 8.25 16.62 8.01
CA ALA A 107 8.40 15.41 7.19
C ALA A 107 7.18 14.50 7.32
N VAL A 108 6.26 14.55 6.38
CA VAL A 108 5.17 13.56 6.24
C VAL A 108 5.56 12.59 5.13
N VAL A 109 5.81 11.33 5.51
CA VAL A 109 6.33 10.29 4.61
C VAL A 109 5.40 9.08 4.56
N TYR A 110 5.46 8.35 3.46
CA TYR A 110 4.55 7.26 3.15
C TYR A 110 5.29 5.92 3.13
N PHE A 111 4.76 4.90 3.81
CA PHE A 111 5.40 3.58 3.89
C PHE A 111 4.39 2.45 3.71
N VAL A 112 4.30 1.93 2.49
CA VAL A 112 3.42 0.80 2.14
C VAL A 112 4.19 -0.29 1.41
N SER A 113 3.53 -1.36 1.02
CA SER A 113 4.15 -2.38 0.17
C SER A 113 4.47 -1.79 -1.21
N TYR A 114 5.72 -1.93 -1.64
CA TYR A 114 6.22 -1.43 -2.93
C TYR A 114 5.88 -2.35 -4.12
N TYR A 115 5.15 -3.42 -3.89
CA TYR A 115 4.70 -4.31 -4.96
C TYR A 115 3.37 -3.81 -5.54
N ASP A 116 3.32 -3.58 -6.86
CA ASP A 116 2.06 -3.37 -7.58
C ASP A 116 1.35 -4.70 -7.78
N TYR A 117 2.11 -5.71 -8.13
CA TYR A 117 1.69 -7.10 -8.16
C TYR A 117 2.62 -7.94 -7.27
N TYR A 118 2.06 -8.86 -6.50
CA TYR A 118 2.82 -9.74 -5.63
C TYR A 118 2.20 -11.13 -5.58
N GLN A 119 2.89 -12.09 -6.16
CA GLN A 119 2.64 -13.52 -5.98
C GLN A 119 3.73 -14.10 -5.08
N PRO A 120 3.42 -14.46 -3.84
CA PRO A 120 4.40 -15.03 -2.95
C PRO A 120 4.85 -16.41 -3.44
N GLU A 121 6.13 -16.71 -3.25
CA GLU A 121 6.65 -18.06 -3.45
C GLU A 121 5.85 -19.07 -2.60
N ALA A 122 5.36 -20.14 -3.21
CA ALA A 122 4.58 -21.15 -2.54
C ALA A 122 4.79 -22.54 -3.16
N TYR A 123 4.51 -23.59 -2.39
CA TYR A 123 4.51 -24.94 -2.89
C TYR A 123 3.23 -25.65 -2.49
N VAL A 124 2.61 -26.35 -3.45
CA VAL A 124 1.39 -27.12 -3.26
C VAL A 124 1.74 -28.61 -3.34
N PRO A 125 1.93 -29.31 -2.20
CA PRO A 125 2.40 -30.70 -2.20
C PRO A 125 1.45 -31.67 -2.91
N SER A 126 0.12 -31.41 -2.88
CA SER A 126 -0.89 -32.28 -3.48
C SER A 126 -0.82 -32.37 -5.01
N SER A 127 -0.33 -31.31 -5.66
CA SER A 127 -0.15 -31.23 -7.12
C SER A 127 1.31 -31.19 -7.57
N ASP A 128 2.26 -31.26 -6.63
CA ASP A 128 3.71 -31.06 -6.87
C ASP A 128 3.99 -29.77 -7.66
N THR A 129 3.27 -28.70 -7.32
CA THR A 129 3.35 -27.43 -8.05
C THR A 129 4.12 -26.41 -7.21
N PHE A 130 5.26 -25.98 -7.74
CA PHE A 130 6.01 -24.84 -7.20
C PHE A 130 5.55 -23.56 -7.91
N ILE A 131 5.14 -22.59 -7.11
CA ILE A 131 4.77 -21.25 -7.56
C ILE A 131 5.97 -20.36 -7.24
N GLU A 132 6.63 -19.88 -8.27
CA GLU A 132 7.75 -18.95 -8.13
C GLU A 132 7.27 -17.59 -7.62
N LYS A 133 8.13 -16.88 -6.87
CA LYS A 133 7.84 -15.49 -6.50
C LYS A 133 7.80 -14.65 -7.78
N ASP A 134 6.66 -14.02 -8.02
CA ASP A 134 6.49 -13.03 -9.07
C ASP A 134 6.06 -11.70 -8.47
N ALA A 135 6.72 -10.61 -8.84
CA ALA A 135 6.44 -9.31 -8.27
C ALA A 135 6.90 -8.19 -9.22
N SER A 136 6.04 -7.23 -9.42
CA SER A 136 6.41 -5.94 -10.02
C SER A 136 6.64 -4.92 -8.91
N ILE A 137 7.80 -4.25 -8.96
CA ILE A 137 8.19 -3.24 -7.99
C ILE A 137 7.79 -1.87 -8.55
N ASN A 138 7.16 -1.06 -7.73
CA ASN A 138 6.91 0.34 -8.00
C ASN A 138 8.08 1.16 -7.47
N GLU A 139 8.89 1.72 -8.35
CA GLU A 139 10.11 2.48 -8.02
C GLU A 139 9.80 3.74 -7.17
N GLU A 140 8.67 4.40 -7.42
CA GLU A 140 8.28 5.57 -6.63
C GLU A 140 7.88 5.20 -5.21
N VAL A 141 7.14 4.09 -5.03
CA VAL A 141 6.83 3.58 -3.68
C VAL A 141 8.10 3.10 -2.97
N GLU A 142 9.07 2.55 -3.69
CA GLU A 142 10.38 2.19 -3.13
C GLU A 142 11.14 3.43 -2.65
N LYS A 143 11.17 4.49 -3.46
CA LYS A 143 11.70 5.82 -3.06
C LYS A 143 11.07 6.31 -1.76
N LEU A 144 9.74 6.29 -1.67
CA LEU A 144 9.03 6.74 -0.48
C LEU A 144 9.36 5.91 0.77
N ARG A 145 9.62 4.61 0.62
CA ARG A 145 10.06 3.75 1.73
C ARG A 145 11.47 4.11 2.20
N HIS A 146 12.40 4.35 1.27
CA HIS A 146 13.74 4.84 1.60
C HIS A 146 13.69 6.24 2.22
N ALA A 147 12.82 7.13 1.72
CA ALA A 147 12.59 8.45 2.31
C ALA A 147 12.08 8.35 3.76
N ALA A 148 11.22 7.37 4.06
CA ALA A 148 10.72 7.17 5.42
C ALA A 148 11.82 6.74 6.39
N THR A 149 12.65 5.76 6.02
CA THR A 149 13.74 5.29 6.88
C THR A 149 14.84 6.34 7.06
N SER A 150 15.23 7.04 5.99
CA SER A 150 16.21 8.13 6.07
C SER A 150 15.71 9.31 6.91
N ALA A 151 14.43 9.70 6.77
CA ALA A 151 13.82 10.75 7.56
C ALA A 151 13.80 10.41 9.07
N LEU A 152 13.42 9.17 9.43
CA LEU A 152 13.41 8.72 10.83
C LEU A 152 14.79 8.77 11.48
N LEU A 153 15.85 8.52 10.70
CA LEU A 153 17.25 8.59 11.17
C LEU A 153 17.85 10.01 11.17
N SER A 154 17.26 10.94 10.39
CA SER A 154 17.78 12.30 10.21
C SER A 154 16.98 13.38 10.92
N ARG A 155 15.72 13.13 11.30
CA ARG A 155 14.78 14.15 11.80
C ARG A 155 13.96 13.60 12.97
N ARG A 156 13.47 14.52 13.81
CA ARG A 156 12.49 14.17 14.85
C ARG A 156 11.05 14.57 14.50
N ASP A 157 10.90 15.51 13.60
CA ASP A 157 9.60 16.04 13.14
C ASP A 157 9.04 15.19 11.99
N VAL A 158 8.92 13.88 12.22
CA VAL A 158 8.52 12.89 11.20
C VAL A 158 7.17 12.29 11.54
N ILE A 159 6.27 12.30 10.56
CA ILE A 159 5.01 11.55 10.57
C ILE A 159 5.12 10.51 9.47
N VAL A 160 5.12 9.23 9.83
CA VAL A 160 5.08 8.13 8.85
C VAL A 160 3.66 7.60 8.76
N VAL A 161 3.07 7.66 7.56
CA VAL A 161 1.79 7.03 7.29
C VAL A 161 2.04 5.68 6.63
N ALA A 162 1.62 4.60 7.28
CA ALA A 162 1.96 3.25 6.86
C ALA A 162 0.75 2.32 6.76
N SER A 163 0.85 1.31 5.89
CA SER A 163 -0.02 0.14 5.94
C SER A 163 0.60 -0.93 6.87
N VAL A 164 -0.07 -2.07 6.99
CA VAL A 164 0.45 -3.21 7.77
C VAL A 164 1.83 -3.70 7.31
N SER A 165 2.32 -3.27 6.13
CA SER A 165 3.67 -3.58 5.66
C SER A 165 4.79 -3.12 6.61
N CYS A 166 4.52 -2.16 7.49
CA CYS A 166 5.49 -1.66 8.48
C CYS A 166 5.89 -2.68 9.56
N ILE A 167 5.15 -3.79 9.71
CA ILE A 167 5.51 -4.88 10.63
C ILE A 167 6.36 -5.98 9.99
N TYR A 168 6.69 -5.86 8.70
CA TYR A 168 7.56 -6.80 8.00
C TYR A 168 9.03 -6.38 8.12
N GLY A 169 9.92 -7.35 8.05
CA GLY A 169 11.36 -7.12 8.11
C GLY A 169 11.87 -6.27 6.95
N ILE A 170 12.70 -5.26 7.25
CA ILE A 170 13.33 -4.37 6.26
C ILE A 170 14.85 -4.24 6.44
N GLY A 171 15.44 -4.94 7.41
CA GLY A 171 16.85 -4.84 7.73
C GLY A 171 17.13 -4.04 9.01
N SER A 172 18.36 -4.16 9.51
CA SER A 172 18.80 -3.54 10.76
C SER A 172 18.96 -2.03 10.63
N PRO A 173 18.31 -1.20 11.46
CA PRO A 173 18.55 0.25 11.46
C PRO A 173 19.98 0.60 11.84
N MET A 174 20.66 -0.27 12.60
CA MET A 174 22.07 -0.10 12.99
C MET A 174 23.01 -0.23 11.79
N ASP A 175 22.80 -1.27 10.98
CA ASP A 175 23.62 -1.50 9.80
C ASP A 175 23.35 -0.41 8.76
N TYR A 176 22.07 -0.06 8.56
CA TYR A 176 21.66 1.00 7.64
C TYR A 176 22.26 2.36 8.01
N ALA A 177 22.20 2.75 9.29
CA ALA A 177 22.80 3.99 9.76
C ALA A 177 24.33 3.93 9.83
N GLY A 178 24.90 2.79 10.25
CA GLY A 178 26.34 2.63 10.39
C GLY A 178 27.12 2.58 9.09
N MET A 179 26.45 2.27 7.98
CA MET A 179 27.06 2.23 6.65
C MET A 179 26.81 3.52 5.83
N ALA A 180 26.06 4.52 6.35
CA ALA A 180 25.86 5.76 5.65
C ALA A 180 27.20 6.47 5.35
N VAL A 181 27.36 6.99 4.13
CA VAL A 181 28.51 7.77 3.70
C VAL A 181 28.29 9.24 4.05
N PHE A 182 29.17 9.81 4.88
CA PHE A 182 29.06 11.20 5.29
C PHE A 182 30.03 12.08 4.51
N VAL A 183 29.50 12.90 3.62
CA VAL A 183 30.26 13.91 2.89
C VAL A 183 30.23 15.25 3.64
N ASP A 184 31.38 15.86 3.86
CA ASP A 184 31.53 17.05 4.70
C ASP A 184 32.64 17.96 4.13
N LYS A 185 32.28 19.18 3.71
CA LYS A 185 33.22 20.18 3.13
C LYS A 185 34.34 20.60 4.09
N GLN A 186 34.19 20.34 5.38
CA GLN A 186 35.19 20.72 6.38
C GLN A 186 36.24 19.61 6.63
N LYS A 187 36.11 18.46 5.93
CA LYS A 187 37.00 17.31 6.06
C LYS A 187 37.71 17.00 4.76
N GLU A 188 38.98 16.65 4.87
CA GLU A 188 39.68 16.02 3.75
C GLU A 188 39.07 14.66 3.47
N MET A 189 38.67 14.39 2.24
CA MET A 189 38.05 13.17 1.79
C MET A 189 38.56 12.81 0.40
N ASP A 190 39.20 11.64 0.28
CA ASP A 190 39.63 11.13 -1.02
C ASP A 190 38.41 10.69 -1.84
N ARG A 191 38.34 11.16 -3.10
CA ARG A 191 37.22 10.85 -3.99
C ARG A 191 37.07 9.35 -4.24
N ASP A 192 38.18 8.64 -4.43
CA ASP A 192 38.15 7.20 -4.72
C ASP A 192 37.74 6.39 -3.48
N GLU A 193 38.06 6.88 -2.27
CA GLU A 193 37.53 6.30 -1.01
C GLU A 193 36.01 6.48 -0.92
N VAL A 194 35.48 7.67 -1.23
CA VAL A 194 34.01 7.89 -1.28
C VAL A 194 33.35 6.99 -2.31
N ILE A 195 33.98 6.76 -3.48
CA ILE A 195 33.47 5.83 -4.50
C ILE A 195 33.41 4.38 -3.96
N HIS A 196 34.43 3.93 -3.24
CA HIS A 196 34.44 2.60 -2.64
C HIS A 196 33.34 2.46 -1.57
N GLU A 197 33.18 3.49 -0.71
CA GLU A 197 32.12 3.50 0.29
C GLU A 197 30.72 3.46 -0.37
N LEU A 198 30.49 4.15 -1.48
CA LEU A 198 29.22 4.09 -2.23
C LEU A 198 28.92 2.69 -2.77
N ILE A 199 29.96 1.99 -3.29
CA ILE A 199 29.80 0.60 -3.75
C ILE A 199 29.44 -0.32 -2.57
N ASP A 200 30.09 -0.15 -1.43
CA ASP A 200 29.83 -0.93 -0.22
C ASP A 200 28.37 -0.76 0.28
N ILE A 201 27.77 0.40 0.04
CA ILE A 201 26.36 0.68 0.38
C ILE A 201 25.40 0.42 -0.78
N GLN A 202 25.82 -0.39 -1.77
CA GLN A 202 25.00 -0.91 -2.86
C GLN A 202 24.58 0.13 -3.91
N TYR A 203 25.38 1.21 -4.13
CA TYR A 203 25.22 2.06 -5.31
C TYR A 203 25.94 1.45 -6.50
N ASP A 204 25.26 1.43 -7.64
CA ASP A 204 25.85 1.00 -8.91
C ASP A 204 26.50 2.17 -9.65
N ARG A 205 27.69 1.94 -10.23
CA ARG A 205 28.29 2.93 -11.12
C ARG A 205 27.63 2.89 -12.50
N ASN A 206 27.04 3.99 -12.90
CA ASN A 206 26.46 4.13 -14.23
C ASN A 206 26.78 5.50 -14.83
N ASP A 207 27.81 5.55 -15.70
CA ASP A 207 28.27 6.80 -16.31
C ASP A 207 27.37 7.26 -17.48
N TYR A 208 26.42 6.44 -17.93
CA TYR A 208 25.52 6.71 -19.07
C TYR A 208 24.15 7.18 -18.64
N GLU A 209 23.50 6.46 -17.78
CA GLU A 209 22.13 6.70 -17.32
C GLU A 209 22.12 6.96 -15.81
N GLN A 210 21.60 8.11 -15.42
CA GLN A 210 21.51 8.49 -14.01
C GLN A 210 20.13 8.05 -13.46
N LYS A 211 20.14 6.92 -12.79
CA LYS A 211 18.96 6.35 -12.09
C LYS A 211 19.14 6.45 -10.58
N ARG A 212 18.05 6.34 -9.83
CA ARG A 212 18.11 6.22 -8.37
C ARG A 212 18.93 5.00 -7.96
N GLY A 213 19.75 5.13 -6.92
CA GLY A 213 20.67 4.07 -6.48
C GLY A 213 21.94 3.96 -7.34
N THR A 214 22.21 4.93 -8.24
CA THR A 214 23.44 4.95 -9.05
C THR A 214 24.31 6.18 -8.75
N PHE A 215 25.58 6.07 -9.10
CA PHE A 215 26.48 7.22 -9.17
C PHE A 215 27.25 7.25 -10.49
N ARG A 216 27.69 8.43 -10.89
CA ARG A 216 28.57 8.61 -12.05
C ARG A 216 29.75 9.53 -11.71
N VAL A 217 30.87 9.31 -12.40
CA VAL A 217 32.10 10.10 -12.21
C VAL A 217 32.40 10.88 -13.48
N ARG A 218 32.56 12.21 -13.38
CA ARG A 218 32.90 13.09 -14.50
C ARG A 218 34.03 14.05 -14.09
N GLY A 219 35.27 13.68 -14.39
CA GLY A 219 36.43 14.45 -13.93
C GLY A 219 36.52 14.45 -12.40
N ASP A 220 36.50 15.65 -11.82
CA ASP A 220 36.56 15.85 -10.37
C ASP A 220 35.16 15.91 -9.73
N ALA A 221 34.09 15.74 -10.51
CA ALA A 221 32.72 15.71 -10.02
C ALA A 221 32.19 14.27 -9.88
N LEU A 222 31.52 14.01 -8.76
CA LEU A 222 30.81 12.78 -8.43
C LEU A 222 29.32 13.10 -8.28
N ASP A 223 28.49 12.63 -9.20
CA ASP A 223 27.03 12.77 -9.11
C ASP A 223 26.44 11.49 -8.52
N VAL A 224 25.80 11.58 -7.38
CA VAL A 224 25.12 10.48 -6.69
C VAL A 224 23.62 10.69 -6.74
N PHE A 225 22.85 9.69 -7.17
CA PHE A 225 21.40 9.77 -7.16
C PHE A 225 20.82 8.86 -6.07
N PRO A 226 20.53 9.39 -4.88
CA PRO A 226 20.02 8.59 -3.79
C PRO A 226 18.66 7.97 -4.09
N PRO A 227 18.33 6.76 -3.60
CA PRO A 227 17.05 6.11 -3.85
C PRO A 227 15.86 6.85 -3.21
N TYR A 228 16.11 7.68 -2.21
CA TYR A 228 15.10 8.46 -1.46
C TYR A 228 14.91 9.89 -1.98
N ALA A 229 15.71 10.34 -2.96
CA ALA A 229 15.72 11.72 -3.44
C ALA A 229 15.01 11.87 -4.79
N ASP A 230 14.54 13.07 -5.07
CA ASP A 230 13.99 13.47 -6.38
C ASP A 230 15.07 13.96 -7.32
N HIS A 231 16.17 14.43 -6.77
CA HIS A 231 17.28 15.04 -7.51
C HIS A 231 18.61 14.42 -7.09
N PRO A 232 19.60 14.33 -8.00
CA PRO A 232 20.94 13.86 -7.69
C PRO A 232 21.72 14.91 -6.89
N ILE A 233 22.69 14.41 -6.11
CA ILE A 233 23.66 15.20 -5.36
C ILE A 233 24.97 15.21 -6.13
N ARG A 234 25.45 16.38 -6.47
CA ARG A 234 26.78 16.59 -7.05
C ARG A 234 27.77 16.95 -5.96
N ILE A 235 28.91 16.26 -5.93
CA ILE A 235 30.03 16.50 -5.04
C ILE A 235 31.22 16.86 -5.93
N GLU A 236 31.72 18.08 -5.82
CA GLU A 236 32.88 18.53 -6.57
C GLU A 236 34.13 18.49 -5.67
N PHE A 237 35.18 17.88 -6.20
CA PHE A 237 36.45 17.69 -5.49
C PHE A 237 37.53 18.58 -6.06
N TRP A 238 38.40 19.09 -5.19
CA TRP A 238 39.67 19.74 -5.54
C TRP A 238 40.80 19.00 -4.81
N GLY A 239 41.37 17.97 -5.47
CA GLY A 239 42.26 17.03 -4.79
C GLY A 239 41.51 16.23 -3.75
N ASP A 240 41.93 16.28 -2.49
CA ASP A 240 41.32 15.60 -1.34
C ASP A 240 40.35 16.51 -0.55
N GLU A 241 40.01 17.69 -1.11
CA GLU A 241 39.06 18.62 -0.51
C GLU A 241 37.74 18.62 -1.29
N ILE A 242 36.61 18.68 -0.61
CA ILE A 242 35.28 18.86 -1.21
C ILE A 242 35.03 20.36 -1.40
N GLU A 243 34.94 20.82 -2.65
CA GLU A 243 34.65 22.21 -3.00
C GLU A 243 33.15 22.53 -2.84
N SER A 244 32.28 21.66 -3.36
CA SER A 244 30.84 21.84 -3.23
C SER A 244 30.09 20.51 -3.03
N ILE A 245 28.92 20.61 -2.37
CA ILE A 245 27.92 19.53 -2.24
C ILE A 245 26.59 20.16 -2.61
N ASP A 246 26.09 19.87 -3.81
CA ASP A 246 24.95 20.54 -4.39
C ASP A 246 23.87 19.53 -4.85
N GLU A 247 22.61 19.80 -4.53
CA GLU A 247 21.46 19.15 -5.15
C GLU A 247 21.20 19.83 -6.49
N ILE A 248 21.17 19.06 -7.56
CA ILE A 248 21.08 19.58 -8.93
C ILE A 248 19.84 19.03 -9.65
N ASP A 249 19.23 19.86 -10.48
CA ASP A 249 18.24 19.38 -11.43
C ASP A 249 18.88 18.45 -12.46
N GLN A 250 18.32 17.26 -12.64
CA GLN A 250 18.91 16.22 -13.50
C GLN A 250 18.97 16.62 -14.98
N VAL A 251 18.03 17.46 -15.44
CA VAL A 251 17.89 17.85 -16.85
C VAL A 251 18.67 19.11 -17.16
N THR A 252 18.50 20.15 -16.33
CA THR A 252 19.12 21.47 -16.56
C THR A 252 20.51 21.58 -15.97
N GLY A 253 20.83 20.80 -14.93
CA GLY A 253 22.06 20.89 -14.15
C GLY A 253 22.09 22.11 -13.23
N GLU A 254 20.99 22.83 -13.06
CA GLU A 254 20.89 23.97 -12.14
C GLU A 254 21.00 23.51 -10.69
N VAL A 255 21.70 24.29 -9.86
CA VAL A 255 21.79 24.03 -8.42
C VAL A 255 20.48 24.43 -7.75
N LEU A 256 19.84 23.46 -7.11
CA LEU A 256 18.58 23.65 -6.37
C LEU A 256 18.86 24.00 -4.90
N ASN A 257 19.78 23.28 -4.28
CA ASN A 257 20.19 23.48 -2.89
C ASN A 257 21.69 23.22 -2.75
N SER A 258 22.34 23.84 -1.74
CA SER A 258 23.74 23.59 -1.40
C SER A 258 23.87 23.21 0.06
N TYR A 259 24.76 22.27 0.36
CA TYR A 259 24.94 21.67 1.68
C TYR A 259 26.39 21.86 2.16
N GLU A 260 26.59 22.02 3.46
CA GLU A 260 27.95 22.01 4.08
C GLU A 260 28.37 20.57 4.42
N ALA A 261 27.39 19.73 4.77
CA ALA A 261 27.58 18.30 5.00
C ALA A 261 26.26 17.53 4.78
N LEU A 262 26.35 16.30 4.28
CA LEU A 262 25.18 15.49 3.94
C LEU A 262 25.46 13.98 4.19
N PRO A 263 24.57 13.24 4.84
CA PRO A 263 24.62 11.79 4.84
C PRO A 263 24.02 11.23 3.54
N ILE A 264 24.74 10.31 2.91
CA ILE A 264 24.24 9.50 1.80
C ILE A 264 23.89 8.13 2.37
N TRP A 265 22.58 7.83 2.42
CA TRP A 265 22.05 6.59 2.96
C TRP A 265 22.18 5.45 1.95
N PRO A 266 22.27 4.18 2.41
CA PRO A 266 22.39 3.03 1.53
C PRO A 266 21.31 2.92 0.46
N ALA A 267 21.67 2.36 -0.70
CA ALA A 267 20.75 2.15 -1.81
C ALA A 267 19.78 0.98 -1.58
N SER A 268 20.04 0.14 -0.59
CA SER A 268 19.18 -0.98 -0.18
C SER A 268 18.99 -0.98 1.34
N HIS A 269 17.80 -1.42 1.81
CA HIS A 269 17.57 -1.61 3.24
C HIS A 269 18.35 -2.81 3.81
N TYR A 270 18.68 -3.80 2.98
CA TYR A 270 19.50 -4.96 3.35
C TYR A 270 20.96 -4.72 2.99
N VAL A 271 21.63 -3.88 3.76
CA VAL A 271 23.08 -3.68 3.67
C VAL A 271 23.77 -4.32 4.87
N THR A 272 24.90 -4.93 4.64
CA THR A 272 25.64 -5.66 5.69
C THR A 272 27.13 -5.44 5.48
N ALA A 273 27.83 -4.94 6.50
CA ALA A 273 29.26 -4.76 6.48
C ALA A 273 30.00 -6.07 6.23
N ARG A 274 31.11 -6.04 5.48
CA ARG A 274 31.85 -7.23 5.03
C ARG A 274 32.15 -8.25 6.15
N PRO A 275 32.65 -7.86 7.34
CA PRO A 275 32.94 -8.84 8.41
C PRO A 275 31.69 -9.56 8.92
N LYS A 276 30.54 -8.88 8.90
CA LYS A 276 29.25 -9.47 9.30
C LYS A 276 28.71 -10.39 8.21
N MET A 277 28.91 -10.04 6.93
CA MET A 277 28.59 -10.88 5.78
C MET A 277 29.39 -12.19 5.81
N ASP A 278 30.70 -12.12 6.03
CA ASP A 278 31.56 -13.31 6.10
C ASP A 278 31.09 -14.28 7.21
N LYS A 279 30.69 -13.76 8.37
CA LYS A 279 30.10 -14.55 9.44
C LYS A 279 28.75 -15.17 9.01
N ALA A 280 27.90 -14.41 8.33
CA ALA A 280 26.61 -14.88 7.85
C ALA A 280 26.77 -16.02 6.84
N LEU A 281 27.70 -15.90 5.89
CA LEU A 281 28.03 -16.97 4.93
C LEU A 281 28.39 -18.27 5.64
N GLY A 282 29.24 -18.20 6.68
CA GLY A 282 29.59 -19.36 7.48
C GLY A 282 28.40 -20.02 8.19
N THR A 283 27.54 -19.23 8.81
CA THR A 283 26.35 -19.75 9.51
C THR A 283 25.28 -20.29 8.56
N ILE A 284 25.13 -19.73 7.37
CA ILE A 284 24.25 -20.26 6.30
C ILE A 284 24.77 -21.63 5.83
N GLN A 285 26.08 -21.77 5.61
CA GLN A 285 26.69 -23.04 5.22
C GLN A 285 26.53 -24.13 6.31
N ASP A 286 26.64 -23.77 7.58
CA ASP A 286 26.42 -24.68 8.68
C ASP A 286 24.96 -25.17 8.73
N GLU A 287 23.98 -24.26 8.62
CA GLU A 287 22.55 -24.62 8.58
C GLU A 287 22.23 -25.49 7.35
N LEU A 288 22.81 -25.18 6.20
CA LEU A 288 22.67 -26.01 4.99
C LEU A 288 23.15 -27.41 5.22
N ARG A 289 24.35 -27.58 5.80
CA ARG A 289 24.96 -28.87 6.08
C ARG A 289 24.11 -29.72 7.02
N GLU A 290 23.60 -29.13 8.08
CA GLU A 290 22.69 -29.78 9.02
C GLU A 290 21.40 -30.22 8.36
N ARG A 291 20.77 -29.32 7.53
CA ARG A 291 19.51 -29.63 6.85
C ARG A 291 19.68 -30.72 5.80
N LEU A 292 20.78 -30.74 5.07
CA LEU A 292 21.08 -31.79 4.09
C LEU A 292 21.26 -33.16 4.76
N MET A 293 21.89 -33.22 5.93
CA MET A 293 21.98 -34.47 6.72
C MET A 293 20.60 -34.97 7.12
N GLN A 294 19.74 -34.10 7.65
CA GLN A 294 18.37 -34.47 8.02
C GLN A 294 17.56 -35.00 6.81
N PHE A 295 17.59 -34.32 5.66
CA PHE A 295 16.91 -34.81 4.48
C PHE A 295 17.43 -36.17 3.98
N LYS A 296 18.74 -36.41 4.05
CA LYS A 296 19.32 -37.69 3.66
C LYS A 296 18.91 -38.82 4.63
N GLU A 297 18.84 -38.55 5.94
CA GLU A 297 18.36 -39.49 6.95
C GLU A 297 16.86 -39.81 6.76
N GLU A 298 16.06 -38.82 6.37
CA GLU A 298 14.63 -38.97 6.05
C GLU A 298 14.37 -39.60 4.65
N GLY A 299 15.41 -39.84 3.85
CA GLY A 299 15.29 -40.36 2.48
C GLY A 299 14.77 -39.35 1.44
N LYS A 300 14.74 -38.07 1.78
CA LYS A 300 14.29 -36.96 0.92
C LYS A 300 15.46 -36.44 0.07
N LEU A 301 15.89 -37.27 -0.91
CA LEU A 301 17.08 -36.97 -1.72
C LEU A 301 16.85 -35.82 -2.71
N LEU A 302 15.62 -35.70 -3.23
CA LEU A 302 15.26 -34.64 -4.18
C LEU A 302 15.24 -33.27 -3.49
N GLU A 303 14.66 -33.21 -2.30
CA GLU A 303 14.61 -32.01 -1.47
C GLU A 303 16.02 -31.58 -1.07
N ALA A 304 16.88 -32.55 -0.71
CA ALA A 304 18.28 -32.27 -0.39
C ALA A 304 19.02 -31.65 -1.60
N GLN A 305 18.90 -32.24 -2.79
CA GLN A 305 19.56 -31.75 -4.00
C GLN A 305 19.06 -30.35 -4.38
N ARG A 306 17.75 -30.11 -4.34
CA ARG A 306 17.13 -28.82 -4.64
C ARG A 306 17.65 -27.73 -3.70
N LEU A 307 17.66 -27.99 -2.40
CA LEU A 307 18.14 -27.06 -1.39
C LEU A 307 19.63 -26.75 -1.58
N GLU A 308 20.45 -27.79 -1.79
CA GLU A 308 21.89 -27.65 -1.99
C GLU A 308 22.23 -26.77 -3.19
N MET A 309 21.58 -27.01 -4.33
CA MET A 309 21.79 -26.21 -5.55
C MET A 309 21.39 -24.73 -5.33
N ARG A 310 20.23 -24.49 -4.73
CA ARG A 310 19.74 -23.15 -4.52
C ARG A 310 20.63 -22.35 -3.54
N VAL A 311 20.92 -22.93 -2.38
CA VAL A 311 21.68 -22.20 -1.35
C VAL A 311 23.11 -21.97 -1.77
N ASN A 312 23.78 -22.92 -2.46
CA ASN A 312 25.13 -22.68 -2.97
C ASN A 312 25.18 -21.57 -4.00
N TYR A 313 24.19 -21.48 -4.89
CA TYR A 313 24.08 -20.35 -5.81
C TYR A 313 23.88 -19.01 -5.08
N ASP A 314 22.97 -18.97 -4.11
CA ASP A 314 22.73 -17.77 -3.29
C ASP A 314 23.98 -17.35 -2.51
N LEU A 315 24.76 -18.32 -1.98
CA LEU A 315 26.03 -18.05 -1.28
C LEU A 315 27.09 -17.45 -2.22
N GLU A 316 27.23 -17.95 -3.42
CA GLU A 316 28.15 -17.40 -4.44
C GLU A 316 27.79 -15.95 -4.78
N MET A 317 26.49 -15.67 -4.94
CA MET A 317 26.00 -14.30 -5.20
C MET A 317 26.27 -13.37 -4.00
N LEU A 318 26.01 -13.81 -2.77
CA LEU A 318 26.28 -13.04 -1.56
C LEU A 318 27.78 -12.76 -1.37
N GLU A 319 28.66 -13.72 -1.70
CA GLU A 319 30.11 -13.57 -1.58
C GLU A 319 30.66 -12.59 -2.61
N THR A 320 30.18 -12.65 -3.85
CA THR A 320 30.71 -11.87 -4.98
C THR A 320 30.07 -10.49 -5.12
N MET A 321 28.76 -10.41 -4.96
CA MET A 321 27.96 -9.19 -5.20
C MET A 321 27.43 -8.54 -3.92
N GLY A 322 27.53 -9.23 -2.77
CA GLY A 322 26.92 -8.77 -1.52
C GLY A 322 25.38 -8.86 -1.50
N PHE A 323 24.77 -9.43 -2.53
CA PHE A 323 23.31 -9.52 -2.72
C PHE A 323 22.93 -10.81 -3.42
N CYS A 324 21.73 -11.34 -3.13
CA CYS A 324 21.08 -12.41 -3.90
C CYS A 324 19.56 -12.21 -3.98
N SER A 325 18.93 -12.81 -5.01
CA SER A 325 17.46 -12.79 -5.11
C SER A 325 16.82 -13.55 -3.93
N GLY A 326 16.00 -12.84 -3.15
CA GLY A 326 15.39 -13.39 -1.93
C GLY A 326 16.31 -13.33 -0.71
N ILE A 327 17.25 -12.37 -0.68
CA ILE A 327 18.18 -12.12 0.43
C ILE A 327 17.47 -12.05 1.77
N GLU A 328 16.23 -11.58 1.79
CA GLU A 328 15.39 -11.49 2.98
C GLU A 328 15.20 -12.85 3.69
N ASN A 329 15.28 -13.97 2.97
CA ASN A 329 15.18 -15.31 3.57
C ASN A 329 16.40 -15.69 4.43
N TYR A 330 17.50 -14.97 4.28
CA TYR A 330 18.72 -15.11 5.06
C TYR A 330 18.87 -14.02 6.14
N SER A 331 17.87 -13.15 6.33
CA SER A 331 17.91 -11.99 7.22
C SER A 331 18.35 -12.34 8.66
N ARG A 332 17.96 -13.51 9.19
CA ARG A 332 18.42 -13.97 10.51
C ARG A 332 19.94 -14.05 10.60
N HIS A 333 20.60 -14.60 9.60
CA HIS A 333 22.04 -14.74 9.53
C HIS A 333 22.73 -13.40 9.32
N LEU A 334 22.19 -12.58 8.42
CA LEU A 334 22.70 -11.24 8.10
C LEU A 334 22.61 -10.31 9.30
N ASP A 335 21.51 -10.34 10.04
CA ASP A 335 21.32 -9.55 11.27
C ASP A 335 22.06 -10.14 12.49
N GLY A 336 22.47 -11.41 12.43
CA GLY A 336 23.08 -12.14 13.55
C GLY A 336 22.10 -12.48 14.68
N ARG A 337 20.79 -12.55 14.37
CA ARG A 337 19.72 -12.89 15.33
C ARG A 337 19.72 -14.37 15.70
N ALA A 338 19.26 -14.67 16.90
CA ALA A 338 19.00 -16.04 17.31
C ALA A 338 17.74 -16.62 16.62
N PRO A 339 17.63 -17.95 16.48
CA PRO A 339 16.43 -18.58 15.95
C PRO A 339 15.17 -18.17 16.71
N GLY A 340 14.12 -17.76 15.97
CA GLY A 340 12.85 -17.32 16.52
C GLY A 340 12.78 -15.83 16.92
N GLU A 341 13.90 -15.12 16.96
CA GLU A 341 13.90 -13.67 17.21
C GLU A 341 13.20 -12.92 16.08
N PRO A 342 12.38 -11.88 16.39
CA PRO A 342 11.68 -11.09 15.40
C PRO A 342 12.67 -10.28 14.54
N PRO A 343 12.34 -10.02 13.25
CA PRO A 343 13.16 -9.18 12.40
C PRO A 343 13.08 -7.71 12.82
N TYR A 344 14.07 -6.93 12.37
CA TYR A 344 13.97 -5.49 12.42
C TYR A 344 12.95 -4.98 11.38
N THR A 345 12.09 -4.08 11.81
CA THR A 345 10.98 -3.53 11.03
C THR A 345 11.06 -2.01 11.01
N LEU A 346 10.15 -1.34 10.28
CA LEU A 346 10.08 0.13 10.31
C LEU A 346 9.94 0.69 11.74
N ILE A 347 9.29 -0.05 12.63
CA ILE A 347 9.08 0.37 14.02
C ILE A 347 10.40 0.53 14.78
N ASP A 348 11.40 -0.27 14.43
CA ASP A 348 12.73 -0.23 15.04
C ASP A 348 13.57 0.99 14.61
N TYR A 349 13.14 1.71 13.55
CA TYR A 349 13.74 2.98 13.11
C TYR A 349 13.21 4.19 13.89
N PHE A 350 12.09 4.03 14.60
CA PHE A 350 11.53 5.10 15.42
C PHE A 350 12.31 5.32 16.71
N PRO A 351 12.38 6.56 17.23
CA PRO A 351 12.86 6.81 18.58
C PRO A 351 11.91 6.18 19.62
N LYS A 352 12.43 5.88 20.82
CA LYS A 352 11.68 5.15 21.85
C LYS A 352 10.44 5.87 22.39
N ASP A 353 10.30 7.17 22.15
CA ASP A 353 9.24 8.04 22.67
C ASP A 353 8.17 8.41 21.64
N PHE A 354 8.08 7.68 20.54
CA PHE A 354 7.13 7.97 19.46
C PHE A 354 5.68 7.62 19.83
N LEU A 355 4.73 8.22 19.10
CA LEU A 355 3.31 7.94 19.19
C LEU A 355 2.86 7.04 18.03
N CYS A 356 2.04 6.03 18.32
CA CYS A 356 1.39 5.23 17.28
C CYS A 356 -0.11 5.51 17.26
N ILE A 357 -0.59 6.01 16.11
CA ILE A 357 -2.03 6.21 15.85
C ILE A 357 -2.47 5.10 14.89
N ILE A 358 -3.48 4.32 15.27
CA ILE A 358 -4.03 3.25 14.43
C ILE A 358 -5.40 3.68 13.94
N ASP A 359 -5.44 4.12 12.67
CA ASP A 359 -6.70 4.50 12.03
C ASP A 359 -7.50 3.26 11.60
N GLU A 360 -8.83 3.40 11.62
CA GLU A 360 -9.79 2.32 11.44
C GLU A 360 -9.36 1.03 12.19
N SER A 361 -9.03 1.21 13.47
CA SER A 361 -8.39 0.21 14.33
C SER A 361 -9.16 -1.12 14.38
N HIS A 362 -10.49 -1.08 14.26
CA HIS A 362 -11.35 -2.25 14.20
C HIS A 362 -11.05 -3.19 13.02
N VAL A 363 -10.34 -2.71 12.00
CA VAL A 363 -9.82 -3.49 10.85
C VAL A 363 -8.33 -3.70 10.95
N THR A 364 -7.56 -2.65 11.25
CA THR A 364 -6.10 -2.67 11.27
C THR A 364 -5.54 -3.61 12.34
N VAL A 365 -6.11 -3.61 13.55
CA VAL A 365 -5.66 -4.51 14.65
C VAL A 365 -5.87 -5.99 14.31
N PRO A 366 -7.04 -6.45 13.82
CA PRO A 366 -7.20 -7.82 13.34
C PRO A 366 -6.25 -8.22 12.19
N GLN A 367 -5.93 -7.29 11.27
CA GLN A 367 -4.95 -7.54 10.21
C GLN A 367 -3.57 -7.84 10.80
N ILE A 368 -3.07 -6.98 11.70
CA ILE A 368 -1.77 -7.19 12.35
C ILE A 368 -1.72 -8.58 13.02
N ARG A 369 -2.79 -8.98 13.70
CA ARG A 369 -2.89 -10.30 14.36
C ARG A 369 -2.86 -11.47 13.39
N GLY A 370 -3.44 -11.32 12.20
CA GLY A 370 -3.56 -12.40 11.22
C GLY A 370 -2.32 -12.62 10.34
N MET A 371 -1.45 -11.62 10.19
CA MET A 371 -0.36 -11.66 9.20
C MET A 371 0.68 -12.76 9.47
N HIS A 372 1.07 -12.96 10.74
CA HIS A 372 2.11 -13.92 11.10
C HIS A 372 1.77 -15.36 10.72
N GLU A 373 0.56 -15.85 11.04
CA GLU A 373 0.19 -17.24 10.82
C GLU A 373 0.08 -17.59 9.33
N GLY A 374 -0.40 -16.66 8.50
CA GLY A 374 -0.47 -16.84 7.05
C GLY A 374 0.92 -17.00 6.41
N ASP A 375 1.86 -16.15 6.78
CA ASP A 375 3.25 -16.22 6.29
C ASP A 375 3.94 -17.49 6.77
N ARG A 376 3.81 -17.83 8.05
CA ARG A 376 4.42 -19.01 8.68
C ARG A 376 4.00 -20.32 8.01
N SER A 377 2.70 -20.51 7.77
CA SER A 377 2.19 -21.75 7.16
C SER A 377 2.79 -21.98 5.77
N ARG A 378 2.88 -20.95 4.94
CA ARG A 378 3.49 -21.01 3.61
C ARG A 378 4.98 -21.37 3.67
N LYS A 379 5.75 -20.73 4.54
CA LYS A 379 7.20 -20.93 4.67
C LYS A 379 7.57 -22.28 5.27
N ILE A 380 6.76 -22.84 6.17
CA ILE A 380 6.95 -24.20 6.66
C ILE A 380 6.95 -25.18 5.49
N THR A 381 5.96 -25.10 4.61
CA THR A 381 5.86 -25.97 3.44
C THR A 381 7.09 -25.83 2.53
N LEU A 382 7.57 -24.62 2.29
CA LEU A 382 8.79 -24.39 1.48
C LEU A 382 10.05 -25.02 2.13
N ALA A 383 10.21 -24.88 3.45
CA ALA A 383 11.34 -25.45 4.18
C ALA A 383 11.29 -26.98 4.28
N GLU A 384 10.11 -27.58 4.46
CA GLU A 384 9.91 -29.03 4.52
C GLU A 384 10.16 -29.74 3.19
N HIS A 385 9.98 -29.03 2.07
CA HIS A 385 10.17 -29.55 0.73
C HIS A 385 11.45 -29.07 0.03
N GLY A 386 12.41 -28.52 0.77
CA GLY A 386 13.76 -28.17 0.27
C GLY A 386 13.83 -26.98 -0.66
N PHE A 387 12.85 -26.07 -0.64
CA PHE A 387 12.90 -24.82 -1.41
C PHE A 387 13.64 -23.71 -0.65
N ARG A 388 13.59 -23.73 0.69
CA ARG A 388 14.25 -22.74 1.55
C ARG A 388 14.85 -23.41 2.78
N LEU A 389 15.87 -22.74 3.37
CA LEU A 389 16.40 -23.12 4.67
C LEU A 389 15.35 -22.84 5.77
N PRO A 390 15.39 -23.58 6.91
CA PRO A 390 14.51 -23.32 8.05
C PRO A 390 14.57 -21.89 8.57
N SER A 391 15.71 -21.22 8.47
CA SER A 391 15.89 -19.80 8.84
C SER A 391 14.97 -18.82 8.11
N CYS A 392 14.42 -19.19 6.95
CA CYS A 392 13.43 -18.36 6.25
C CYS A 392 12.18 -18.08 7.09
N LEU A 393 11.89 -18.92 8.09
CA LEU A 393 10.80 -18.74 9.04
C LEU A 393 10.98 -17.52 9.94
N ASP A 394 12.23 -17.07 10.13
CA ASP A 394 12.57 -15.90 10.95
C ASP A 394 12.53 -14.57 10.18
N ASN A 395 12.39 -14.63 8.85
CA ASN A 395 11.96 -13.49 8.03
C ASN A 395 10.42 -13.45 7.99
N ARG A 396 9.80 -12.85 8.95
CA ARG A 396 8.35 -12.89 9.17
C ARG A 396 7.81 -11.55 9.65
N PRO A 397 6.52 -11.27 9.48
CA PRO A 397 5.93 -10.14 10.17
C PRO A 397 6.00 -10.34 11.69
N LEU A 398 5.98 -9.24 12.42
CA LEU A 398 5.89 -9.28 13.89
C LEU A 398 4.62 -10.03 14.31
N ARG A 399 4.73 -10.80 15.38
CA ARG A 399 3.56 -11.23 16.12
C ARG A 399 2.92 -10.03 16.81
N PHE A 400 1.66 -10.16 17.16
CA PHE A 400 0.93 -9.04 17.76
C PHE A 400 1.51 -8.62 19.11
N ASP A 401 1.96 -9.56 19.94
CA ASP A 401 2.66 -9.30 21.20
C ASP A 401 3.98 -8.54 20.99
N GLU A 402 4.77 -8.94 20.00
CA GLU A 402 6.02 -8.27 19.62
C GLU A 402 5.78 -6.85 19.08
N PHE A 403 4.70 -6.68 18.33
CA PHE A 403 4.26 -5.37 17.85
C PHE A 403 3.90 -4.44 19.03
N GLU A 404 3.10 -4.96 19.98
CA GLU A 404 2.72 -4.18 21.15
C GLU A 404 3.93 -3.79 22.02
N GLU A 405 4.86 -4.72 22.26
CA GLU A 405 6.04 -4.47 23.11
C GLU A 405 6.91 -3.33 22.60
N ARG A 406 7.01 -3.15 21.27
CA ARG A 406 7.85 -2.12 20.64
C ARG A 406 7.24 -0.72 20.66
N ILE A 407 5.94 -0.59 20.89
CA ILE A 407 5.23 0.68 20.79
C ILE A 407 4.94 1.21 22.21
N PRO A 408 5.40 2.43 22.54
CA PRO A 408 5.22 2.98 23.88
C PRO A 408 3.80 3.45 24.15
N GLN A 409 3.14 4.08 23.18
CA GLN A 409 1.82 4.67 23.35
C GLN A 409 0.97 4.52 22.08
N PHE A 410 -0.30 4.15 22.26
CA PHE A 410 -1.28 3.95 21.21
C PHE A 410 -2.45 4.91 21.31
N VAL A 411 -2.89 5.42 20.17
CA VAL A 411 -4.20 6.04 19.99
C VAL A 411 -4.95 5.26 18.92
N TYR A 412 -5.94 4.50 19.32
CA TYR A 412 -6.84 3.80 18.40
C TYR A 412 -7.92 4.77 17.91
N VAL A 413 -8.10 4.85 16.60
CA VAL A 413 -9.10 5.74 15.98
C VAL A 413 -10.10 4.90 15.19
N SER A 414 -11.37 5.02 15.51
CA SER A 414 -12.43 4.29 14.81
C SER A 414 -13.82 4.88 15.09
N ALA A 415 -14.73 4.77 14.12
CA ALA A 415 -16.15 5.02 14.35
C ALA A 415 -16.85 3.84 15.08
N THR A 416 -16.23 2.66 15.07
CA THR A 416 -16.74 1.39 15.64
C THR A 416 -15.61 0.59 16.28
N PRO A 417 -14.99 1.04 17.38
CA PRO A 417 -13.87 0.35 18.01
C PRO A 417 -14.13 -1.13 18.25
N GLY A 418 -13.12 -1.96 18.07
CA GLY A 418 -13.18 -3.40 18.28
C GLY A 418 -13.24 -3.80 19.76
N ASP A 419 -13.47 -5.08 20.03
CA ASP A 419 -13.52 -5.58 21.43
C ASP A 419 -12.15 -5.48 22.10
N TYR A 420 -11.08 -5.55 21.31
CA TYR A 420 -9.73 -5.42 21.83
C TYR A 420 -9.47 -4.00 22.33
N GLU A 421 -9.72 -2.99 21.51
CA GLU A 421 -9.52 -1.58 21.85
C GLU A 421 -10.36 -1.20 23.08
N GLN A 422 -11.63 -1.64 23.12
CA GLN A 422 -12.51 -1.41 24.26
C GLN A 422 -11.97 -2.04 25.55
N LYS A 423 -11.31 -3.20 25.46
CA LYS A 423 -10.77 -3.92 26.61
C LYS A 423 -9.50 -3.29 27.16
N VAL A 424 -8.59 -2.81 26.28
CA VAL A 424 -7.27 -2.33 26.69
C VAL A 424 -7.21 -0.84 26.96
N SER A 425 -8.13 -0.04 26.39
CA SER A 425 -8.10 1.42 26.51
C SER A 425 -8.29 1.88 27.94
N GLN A 426 -7.35 2.69 28.38
CA GLN A 426 -7.38 3.38 29.69
C GLN A 426 -8.23 4.64 29.62
N GLN A 427 -8.41 5.19 28.43
CA GLN A 427 -9.25 6.33 28.13
C GLN A 427 -9.96 6.13 26.80
N GLN A 428 -11.26 6.43 26.76
CA GLN A 428 -12.04 6.52 25.53
C GLN A 428 -12.61 7.92 25.40
N VAL A 429 -12.36 8.57 24.27
CA VAL A 429 -12.83 9.91 23.93
C VAL A 429 -13.84 9.80 22.79
N GLU A 430 -15.03 10.37 22.96
CA GLU A 430 -16.04 10.41 21.91
C GLU A 430 -15.94 11.71 21.10
N GLN A 431 -16.09 11.60 19.78
CA GLN A 431 -16.19 12.71 18.86
C GLN A 431 -17.36 12.45 17.91
N ILE A 432 -18.54 12.87 18.30
CA ILE A 432 -19.82 12.60 17.64
C ILE A 432 -20.25 13.78 16.78
N ILE A 433 -19.99 14.98 17.23
CA ILE A 433 -20.41 16.21 16.56
C ILE A 433 -19.65 16.41 15.25
N ARG A 434 -20.40 16.54 14.15
CA ARG A 434 -19.87 16.97 12.86
C ARG A 434 -19.95 18.50 12.76
N PRO A 435 -18.84 19.18 12.48
CA PRO A 435 -18.84 20.64 12.31
C PRO A 435 -19.83 21.15 11.24
N THR A 436 -20.12 20.32 10.25
CA THR A 436 -21.07 20.62 9.16
C THR A 436 -22.54 20.56 9.58
N GLY A 437 -22.84 20.11 10.81
CA GLY A 437 -24.19 19.89 11.30
C GLY A 437 -24.91 18.68 10.71
N LEU A 438 -24.27 17.89 9.85
CA LEU A 438 -24.88 16.72 9.19
C LEU A 438 -25.28 15.68 10.23
N LEU A 439 -26.53 15.22 10.13
CA LEU A 439 -27.09 14.20 10.99
C LEU A 439 -26.70 12.79 10.49
N ASP A 440 -26.66 11.80 11.41
CA ASP A 440 -26.70 10.43 10.99
C ASP A 440 -27.98 10.13 10.22
N PRO A 441 -27.94 9.24 9.20
CA PRO A 441 -29.08 9.00 8.32
C PRO A 441 -30.25 8.38 9.06
N GLU A 442 -31.46 8.67 8.57
CA GLU A 442 -32.65 7.98 9.03
C GLU A 442 -32.64 6.52 8.57
N ILE A 443 -32.97 5.59 9.48
CA ILE A 443 -33.02 4.16 9.18
C ILE A 443 -34.47 3.71 9.11
N ILE A 444 -34.83 3.11 7.97
CA ILE A 444 -36.13 2.50 7.70
C ILE A 444 -35.94 0.98 7.55
N VAL A 445 -36.75 0.20 8.25
CA VAL A 445 -36.79 -1.27 8.07
C VAL A 445 -38.00 -1.63 7.25
N ARG A 446 -37.79 -2.36 6.16
CA ARG A 446 -38.84 -2.87 5.25
C ARG A 446 -38.74 -4.39 5.13
N GLY A 447 -39.84 -5.07 4.80
CA GLY A 447 -39.86 -6.51 4.60
C GLY A 447 -39.03 -6.95 3.39
N SER A 448 -38.47 -8.16 3.43
CA SER A 448 -37.59 -8.68 2.38
C SER A 448 -38.33 -9.22 1.15
N ALA A 449 -39.63 -9.51 1.23
CA ALA A 449 -40.39 -10.16 0.15
C ALA A 449 -40.43 -9.38 -1.16
N SER A 450 -40.41 -8.06 -1.12
CA SER A 450 -40.42 -7.16 -2.30
C SER A 450 -39.19 -6.28 -2.39
N GLN A 451 -38.09 -6.67 -1.78
CA GLN A 451 -36.89 -5.83 -1.67
C GLN A 451 -36.33 -5.40 -3.05
N ILE A 452 -36.45 -6.25 -4.09
CA ILE A 452 -35.90 -5.95 -5.42
C ILE A 452 -36.76 -4.89 -6.12
N ASP A 453 -38.09 -5.04 -6.15
CA ASP A 453 -38.99 -4.09 -6.78
C ASP A 453 -38.92 -2.72 -6.08
N ASP A 454 -38.92 -2.73 -4.74
CA ASP A 454 -38.84 -1.52 -3.93
C ASP A 454 -37.53 -0.76 -4.15
N ILE A 455 -36.37 -1.45 -4.24
CA ILE A 455 -35.08 -0.78 -4.47
C ILE A 455 -34.93 -0.25 -5.91
N ILE A 456 -35.60 -0.86 -6.90
CA ILE A 456 -35.67 -0.34 -8.25
C ILE A 456 -36.40 1.01 -8.27
N ASP A 457 -37.56 1.10 -7.60
CA ASP A 457 -38.33 2.33 -7.51
C ASP A 457 -37.58 3.44 -6.75
N GLU A 458 -36.98 3.12 -5.59
CA GLU A 458 -36.13 4.03 -4.83
C GLU A 458 -34.92 4.50 -5.64
N SER A 459 -34.29 3.61 -6.42
CA SER A 459 -33.15 3.96 -7.27
C SER A 459 -33.54 4.93 -8.38
N LYS A 460 -34.69 4.73 -9.04
CA LYS A 460 -35.23 5.63 -10.06
C LYS A 460 -35.56 7.00 -9.48
N ASP A 461 -36.13 7.03 -8.28
CA ASP A 461 -36.52 8.25 -7.59
C ASP A 461 -35.28 9.09 -7.21
N ARG A 462 -34.20 8.44 -6.76
CA ARG A 462 -32.92 9.10 -6.43
C ARG A 462 -32.18 9.57 -7.68
N ALA A 463 -32.11 8.74 -8.71
CA ALA A 463 -31.51 9.10 -10.00
C ALA A 463 -32.19 10.33 -10.62
N ALA A 464 -33.52 10.46 -10.52
CA ALA A 464 -34.27 11.63 -10.98
C ALA A 464 -33.91 12.92 -10.25
N ARG A 465 -33.33 12.85 -9.05
CA ARG A 465 -32.82 13.97 -8.25
C ARG A 465 -31.32 14.22 -8.39
N ASP A 466 -30.65 13.50 -9.28
CA ASP A 466 -29.19 13.49 -9.43
C ASP A 466 -28.44 13.02 -8.15
N GLU A 467 -29.06 12.12 -7.40
CA GLU A 467 -28.49 11.49 -6.20
C GLU A 467 -28.00 10.07 -6.52
N ARG A 468 -27.09 9.55 -5.71
CA ARG A 468 -26.50 8.21 -5.90
C ARG A 468 -26.97 7.24 -4.84
N VAL A 469 -27.01 5.95 -5.24
CA VAL A 469 -27.49 4.84 -4.38
C VAL A 469 -26.38 3.80 -4.24
N LEU A 470 -26.19 3.33 -3.00
CA LEU A 470 -25.35 2.15 -2.70
C LEU A 470 -26.24 0.99 -2.28
N ILE A 471 -26.07 -0.18 -2.91
CA ILE A 471 -26.81 -1.39 -2.55
C ILE A 471 -25.81 -2.46 -2.07
N THR A 472 -26.03 -2.99 -0.86
CA THR A 472 -25.17 -4.04 -0.33
C THR A 472 -25.85 -5.41 -0.37
N THR A 473 -25.16 -6.40 -0.97
CA THR A 473 -25.59 -7.79 -1.11
C THR A 473 -24.75 -8.73 -0.25
N LEU A 474 -25.08 -10.02 -0.20
CA LEU A 474 -24.34 -11.02 0.57
C LEU A 474 -23.33 -11.81 -0.27
N THR A 475 -23.53 -11.91 -1.58
CA THR A 475 -22.67 -12.68 -2.48
C THR A 475 -22.31 -11.93 -3.75
N LYS A 476 -21.18 -12.29 -4.39
CA LYS A 476 -20.74 -11.73 -5.68
C LYS A 476 -21.80 -11.93 -6.75
N LYS A 477 -22.27 -13.16 -6.89
CA LYS A 477 -23.30 -13.51 -7.86
C LYS A 477 -24.56 -12.69 -7.68
N MET A 478 -25.02 -12.46 -6.42
CA MET A 478 -26.18 -11.61 -6.17
C MET A 478 -25.94 -10.15 -6.58
N ALA A 479 -24.70 -9.65 -6.43
CA ALA A 479 -24.36 -8.29 -6.88
C ALA A 479 -24.39 -8.17 -8.41
N GLU A 480 -23.85 -9.15 -9.12
CA GLU A 480 -23.85 -9.22 -10.58
C GLU A 480 -25.29 -9.37 -11.11
N ASP A 481 -26.03 -10.40 -10.65
CA ASP A 481 -27.41 -10.68 -11.07
C ASP A 481 -28.35 -9.46 -10.81
N LEU A 482 -28.18 -8.76 -9.67
CA LEU A 482 -28.96 -7.56 -9.35
C LEU A 482 -28.58 -6.38 -10.26
N THR A 483 -27.31 -6.22 -10.58
CA THR A 483 -26.87 -5.16 -11.48
C THR A 483 -27.46 -5.35 -12.88
N ASP A 484 -27.41 -6.57 -13.41
CA ASP A 484 -28.01 -6.89 -14.70
C ASP A 484 -29.53 -6.61 -14.71
N HIS A 485 -30.20 -7.01 -13.62
CA HIS A 485 -31.64 -6.75 -13.50
C HIS A 485 -31.96 -5.24 -13.42
N LEU A 486 -31.16 -4.43 -12.70
CA LEU A 486 -31.31 -2.99 -12.64
C LEU A 486 -31.13 -2.34 -14.03
N LEU A 487 -30.14 -2.81 -14.79
CA LEU A 487 -29.88 -2.34 -16.17
C LEU A 487 -31.06 -2.68 -17.09
N ASP A 488 -31.63 -3.90 -16.98
CA ASP A 488 -32.82 -4.30 -17.74
C ASP A 488 -34.04 -3.43 -17.40
N GLN A 489 -34.12 -2.92 -16.16
CA GLN A 489 -35.17 -2.01 -15.73
C GLN A 489 -34.90 -0.53 -16.05
N GLY A 490 -33.81 -0.26 -16.77
CA GLY A 490 -33.41 1.10 -17.22
C GLY A 490 -32.73 1.94 -16.16
N VAL A 491 -32.23 1.34 -15.06
CA VAL A 491 -31.42 2.01 -14.04
C VAL A 491 -29.95 1.85 -14.40
N LYS A 492 -29.20 2.94 -14.45
CA LYS A 492 -27.76 2.90 -14.71
C LYS A 492 -27.04 2.39 -13.46
N ALA A 493 -26.57 1.16 -13.50
CA ALA A 493 -25.92 0.49 -12.38
C ALA A 493 -24.57 -0.12 -12.76
N ARG A 494 -23.66 -0.21 -11.80
CA ARG A 494 -22.43 -1.02 -11.85
C ARG A 494 -22.29 -1.83 -10.57
N TYR A 495 -21.57 -2.95 -10.64
CA TYR A 495 -21.22 -3.71 -9.45
C TYR A 495 -19.74 -3.52 -9.07
N MET A 496 -19.42 -3.79 -7.81
CA MET A 496 -18.06 -3.80 -7.30
C MET A 496 -17.85 -4.91 -6.26
N HIS A 497 -16.87 -5.78 -6.48
CA HIS A 497 -16.48 -6.85 -5.54
C HIS A 497 -14.96 -7.06 -5.51
N SER A 498 -14.49 -8.09 -4.78
CA SER A 498 -13.06 -8.30 -4.51
C SER A 498 -12.19 -8.58 -5.74
N ASP A 499 -12.79 -9.07 -6.83
CA ASP A 499 -12.03 -9.51 -8.02
C ASP A 499 -11.76 -8.36 -9.00
N ILE A 500 -12.38 -7.20 -8.79
CA ILE A 500 -12.12 -6.00 -9.57
C ILE A 500 -10.75 -5.41 -9.17
N ALA A 501 -9.93 -5.11 -10.17
CA ALA A 501 -8.61 -4.51 -9.98
C ALA A 501 -8.67 -3.17 -9.24
N THR A 502 -7.59 -2.81 -8.54
CA THR A 502 -7.56 -1.58 -7.71
C THR A 502 -7.79 -0.32 -8.54
N LEU A 503 -7.17 -0.22 -9.72
CA LEU A 503 -7.35 0.93 -10.62
C LEU A 503 -8.79 1.06 -11.12
N GLU A 504 -9.39 -0.05 -11.55
CA GLU A 504 -10.78 -0.09 -11.99
C GLU A 504 -11.75 0.33 -10.86
N ARG A 505 -11.47 -0.04 -9.61
CA ARG A 505 -12.27 0.42 -8.46
C ARG A 505 -12.28 1.94 -8.32
N VAL A 506 -11.11 2.56 -8.47
CA VAL A 506 -10.97 4.03 -8.40
C VAL A 506 -11.77 4.68 -9.52
N GLU A 507 -11.71 4.12 -10.72
CA GLU A 507 -12.48 4.60 -11.86
C GLU A 507 -14.00 4.46 -11.66
N ILE A 508 -14.48 3.30 -11.20
CA ILE A 508 -15.90 3.07 -10.86
C ILE A 508 -16.41 4.14 -9.87
N LEU A 509 -15.63 4.42 -8.83
CA LEU A 509 -16.02 5.43 -7.83
C LEU A 509 -16.02 6.85 -8.40
N ARG A 510 -15.05 7.18 -9.25
CA ARG A 510 -15.00 8.46 -9.96
C ARG A 510 -16.20 8.62 -10.88
N GLU A 511 -16.54 7.58 -11.62
CA GLU A 511 -17.70 7.57 -12.52
C GLU A 511 -19.04 7.69 -11.79
N LEU A 512 -19.17 7.04 -10.61
CA LEU A 512 -20.33 7.21 -9.73
C LEU A 512 -20.48 8.69 -9.30
N ARG A 513 -19.39 9.30 -8.85
CA ARG A 513 -19.38 10.73 -8.45
C ARG A 513 -19.68 11.67 -9.60
N GLN A 514 -19.20 11.36 -10.80
CA GLN A 514 -19.47 12.11 -12.02
C GLN A 514 -20.91 11.92 -12.56
N GLY A 515 -21.69 10.97 -12.02
CA GLY A 515 -23.03 10.66 -12.48
C GLY A 515 -23.10 9.92 -13.81
N LYS A 516 -22.04 9.22 -14.20
CA LYS A 516 -22.11 8.33 -15.38
C LYS A 516 -23.05 7.17 -15.16
N PHE A 517 -23.20 6.75 -13.92
CA PHE A 517 -24.21 5.81 -13.45
C PHE A 517 -24.72 6.21 -12.05
N ASP A 518 -25.87 5.69 -11.63
CA ASP A 518 -26.59 6.17 -10.46
C ASP A 518 -26.55 5.21 -9.28
N VAL A 519 -26.34 3.91 -9.55
CA VAL A 519 -26.41 2.84 -8.55
C VAL A 519 -25.14 2.00 -8.55
N LEU A 520 -24.53 1.87 -7.37
CA LEU A 520 -23.40 0.96 -7.15
C LEU A 520 -23.82 -0.21 -6.28
N VAL A 521 -23.72 -1.43 -6.82
CA VAL A 521 -24.08 -2.68 -6.12
C VAL A 521 -22.82 -3.42 -5.68
N GLY A 522 -22.79 -3.97 -4.47
CA GLY A 522 -21.65 -4.80 -4.07
C GLY A 522 -21.78 -5.47 -2.73
N ILE A 523 -20.83 -6.33 -2.42
CA ILE A 523 -20.86 -7.14 -1.18
C ILE A 523 -20.35 -6.33 0.00
N ASN A 524 -19.19 -5.75 -0.15
CA ASN A 524 -18.47 -4.99 0.87
C ASN A 524 -17.98 -3.68 0.26
N LEU A 525 -18.95 -2.88 -0.23
CA LEU A 525 -18.70 -1.55 -0.82
C LEU A 525 -17.98 -0.59 0.13
N LEU A 526 -17.71 -1.07 1.33
CA LEU A 526 -17.51 -0.29 2.51
C LEU A 526 -16.15 -0.53 3.13
N ARG A 527 -15.22 -1.04 2.34
CA ARG A 527 -13.84 -0.95 2.76
C ARG A 527 -13.52 0.51 2.98
N GLU A 528 -12.87 0.77 4.07
CA GLU A 528 -12.52 2.05 4.66
C GLU A 528 -11.95 3.01 3.58
N GLY A 529 -12.25 4.30 3.71
CA GLY A 529 -11.69 5.34 2.83
C GLY A 529 -12.61 5.90 1.73
N LEU A 530 -13.83 5.41 1.53
CA LEU A 530 -14.76 5.98 0.55
C LEU A 530 -15.47 7.22 1.07
N ASP A 531 -15.23 8.35 0.41
CA ASP A 531 -15.91 9.64 0.65
C ASP A 531 -16.83 9.97 -0.53
N LEU A 532 -18.12 9.63 -0.37
CA LEU A 532 -19.14 9.79 -1.42
C LEU A 532 -20.28 10.69 -0.95
N PRO A 533 -20.11 12.02 -0.96
CA PRO A 533 -21.14 12.94 -0.49
C PRO A 533 -22.39 12.96 -1.38
N GLU A 534 -22.31 12.44 -2.59
CA GLU A 534 -23.42 12.35 -3.55
C GLU A 534 -24.41 11.21 -3.21
N VAL A 535 -24.02 10.29 -2.32
CA VAL A 535 -24.85 9.16 -1.91
C VAL A 535 -25.91 9.61 -0.91
N SER A 536 -27.17 9.55 -1.32
CA SER A 536 -28.32 9.86 -0.47
C SER A 536 -29.05 8.62 0.06
N LEU A 537 -28.89 7.46 -0.60
CA LEU A 537 -29.51 6.21 -0.16
C LEU A 537 -28.49 5.07 -0.04
N VAL A 538 -28.53 4.39 1.08
CA VAL A 538 -27.86 3.10 1.27
C VAL A 538 -28.91 2.02 1.53
N ALA A 539 -28.97 1.01 0.66
CA ALA A 539 -29.86 -0.11 0.78
C ALA A 539 -29.09 -1.36 1.24
N ILE A 540 -29.56 -1.99 2.30
CA ILE A 540 -28.98 -3.21 2.86
C ILE A 540 -29.94 -4.35 2.64
N LEU A 541 -29.67 -5.20 1.63
CA LEU A 541 -30.50 -6.36 1.34
C LEU A 541 -30.21 -7.47 2.37
N ASP A 542 -31.24 -8.24 2.71
CA ASP A 542 -31.14 -9.35 3.66
C ASP A 542 -30.40 -8.95 4.96
N ALA A 543 -30.79 -7.83 5.56
CA ALA A 543 -30.13 -7.28 6.73
C ALA A 543 -30.25 -8.16 7.98
N ASP A 544 -31.23 -9.08 8.04
CA ASP A 544 -31.46 -10.02 9.11
C ASP A 544 -30.67 -11.35 8.98
N LYS A 545 -29.89 -11.51 7.92
CA LYS A 545 -29.00 -12.66 7.75
C LYS A 545 -27.70 -12.41 8.52
N GLU A 546 -27.73 -12.67 9.82
CA GLU A 546 -26.57 -12.45 10.68
C GLU A 546 -25.31 -13.18 10.18
N GLY A 547 -24.16 -12.50 10.22
CA GLY A 547 -22.88 -12.99 9.78
C GLY A 547 -21.86 -11.88 9.78
N PHE A 548 -20.66 -12.15 9.24
CA PHE A 548 -19.57 -11.19 9.21
C PHE A 548 -19.95 -9.85 8.54
N LEU A 549 -20.77 -9.89 7.47
CA LEU A 549 -21.20 -8.70 6.72
C LEU A 549 -22.42 -7.99 7.33
N ARG A 550 -23.08 -8.57 8.30
CA ARG A 550 -24.32 -8.07 8.93
C ARG A 550 -24.24 -8.01 10.45
N ASN A 551 -23.00 -7.99 11.01
CA ASN A 551 -22.80 -7.67 12.41
C ASN A 551 -23.01 -6.17 12.68
N HIS A 552 -23.22 -5.78 13.93
CA HIS A 552 -23.52 -4.39 14.29
C HIS A 552 -22.48 -3.37 13.80
N ARG A 553 -21.17 -3.71 13.81
CA ARG A 553 -20.10 -2.82 13.34
C ARG A 553 -20.19 -2.62 11.82
N SER A 554 -20.33 -3.71 11.07
CA SER A 554 -20.49 -3.63 9.61
C SER A 554 -21.74 -2.83 9.22
N LEU A 555 -22.85 -2.98 9.95
CA LEU A 555 -24.05 -2.20 9.73
C LEU A 555 -23.81 -0.70 10.01
N ILE A 556 -23.20 -0.32 11.13
CA ILE A 556 -22.90 1.09 11.45
C ILE A 556 -21.96 1.71 10.39
N GLN A 557 -20.96 0.98 9.93
CA GLN A 557 -20.06 1.44 8.86
C GLN A 557 -20.83 1.67 7.54
N THR A 558 -21.73 0.75 7.22
CA THR A 558 -22.60 0.86 6.04
C THR A 558 -23.52 2.06 6.14
N ILE A 559 -24.20 2.23 7.25
CA ILE A 559 -25.07 3.36 7.56
C ILE A 559 -24.33 4.68 7.42
N GLY A 560 -23.11 4.75 7.92
CA GLY A 560 -22.24 5.94 7.88
C GLY A 560 -21.92 6.46 6.48
N ARG A 561 -22.12 5.65 5.41
CA ARG A 561 -21.88 6.11 4.03
C ARG A 561 -22.93 7.14 3.55
N ALA A 562 -24.15 7.08 4.07
CA ALA A 562 -25.16 8.09 3.79
C ALA A 562 -25.08 9.33 4.71
N ALA A 563 -24.19 9.35 5.70
CA ALA A 563 -24.11 10.42 6.71
C ALA A 563 -23.47 11.72 6.19
N ARG A 564 -23.05 11.79 4.94
CA ARG A 564 -22.44 12.97 4.30
C ARG A 564 -23.40 13.76 3.42
N ASN A 565 -24.62 13.27 3.28
CA ASN A 565 -25.68 13.91 2.53
C ASN A 565 -26.81 14.36 3.47
N VAL A 566 -27.29 15.59 3.29
CA VAL A 566 -28.43 16.12 4.10
C VAL A 566 -29.68 15.26 3.96
N SER A 567 -29.91 14.69 2.78
CA SER A 567 -31.01 13.77 2.49
C SER A 567 -30.66 12.30 2.74
N GLY A 568 -29.59 12.05 3.51
CA GLY A 568 -29.08 10.70 3.76
C GLY A 568 -30.11 9.79 4.44
N GLN A 569 -30.37 8.62 3.83
CA GLN A 569 -31.32 7.62 4.31
C GLN A 569 -30.75 6.21 4.14
N VAL A 570 -31.15 5.31 5.02
CA VAL A 570 -30.78 3.89 4.96
C VAL A 570 -32.04 3.05 4.99
N ILE A 571 -32.16 2.13 4.05
CA ILE A 571 -33.22 1.13 4.04
C ILE A 571 -32.60 -0.24 4.36
N MET A 572 -33.07 -0.88 5.42
CA MET A 572 -32.72 -2.25 5.78
C MET A 572 -33.88 -3.18 5.40
N TYR A 573 -33.64 -4.08 4.46
CA TYR A 573 -34.64 -5.09 4.10
C TYR A 573 -34.46 -6.32 5.01
N ALA A 574 -35.46 -6.57 5.83
CA ALA A 574 -35.43 -7.63 6.84
C ALA A 574 -36.85 -8.05 7.26
N ASP A 575 -37.05 -9.33 7.50
CA ASP A 575 -38.31 -9.84 8.02
C ASP A 575 -38.36 -9.80 9.55
N ARG A 576 -37.20 -9.73 10.19
CA ARG A 576 -37.05 -9.59 11.64
C ARG A 576 -35.90 -8.66 12.01
N ILE A 577 -36.03 -7.94 13.10
CA ILE A 577 -34.94 -7.12 13.64
C ILE A 577 -34.04 -8.01 14.51
N THR A 578 -32.81 -8.22 14.09
CA THR A 578 -31.81 -9.01 14.84
C THR A 578 -31.14 -8.13 15.91
N ASP A 579 -30.38 -8.76 16.83
CA ASP A 579 -29.66 -8.00 17.88
C ASP A 579 -28.60 -7.08 17.27
N SER A 580 -27.92 -7.50 16.19
CA SER A 580 -26.97 -6.67 15.45
C SER A 580 -27.63 -5.44 14.82
N MET A 581 -28.79 -5.62 14.18
CA MET A 581 -29.58 -4.52 13.65
C MET A 581 -30.06 -3.56 14.75
N ARG A 582 -30.59 -4.09 15.85
CA ARG A 582 -31.06 -3.27 16.97
C ARG A 582 -29.95 -2.39 17.52
N ARG A 583 -28.79 -2.96 17.80
CA ARG A 583 -27.61 -2.18 18.28
C ARG A 583 -27.20 -1.10 17.30
N ALA A 584 -27.20 -1.40 16.00
CA ALA A 584 -26.83 -0.43 14.98
C ALA A 584 -27.86 0.71 14.86
N ILE A 585 -29.15 0.39 14.91
CA ILE A 585 -30.26 1.35 14.87
C ILE A 585 -30.22 2.27 16.12
N ASP A 586 -30.09 1.68 17.31
CA ASP A 586 -30.08 2.41 18.56
C ASP A 586 -28.88 3.38 18.66
N GLU A 587 -27.70 2.92 18.28
CA GLU A 587 -26.49 3.76 18.27
C GLU A 587 -26.58 4.87 17.22
N THR A 588 -27.07 4.60 16.03
CA THR A 588 -27.28 5.63 15.00
C THR A 588 -28.28 6.68 15.44
N ARG A 589 -29.37 6.26 16.13
CA ARG A 589 -30.35 7.17 16.69
C ARG A 589 -29.75 8.03 17.81
N ARG A 590 -28.99 7.43 18.74
CA ARG A 590 -28.29 8.15 19.79
C ARG A 590 -27.38 9.26 19.21
N ARG A 591 -26.58 8.94 18.22
CA ARG A 591 -25.69 9.91 17.55
C ARG A 591 -26.48 11.02 16.85
N ARG A 592 -27.58 10.66 16.19
CA ARG A 592 -28.47 11.61 15.50
C ARG A 592 -29.08 12.60 16.50
N ASP A 593 -29.58 12.12 17.65
CA ASP A 593 -30.21 12.94 18.67
C ASP A 593 -29.21 13.93 19.29
N ILE A 594 -27.98 13.48 19.58
CA ILE A 594 -26.88 14.33 20.08
C ILE A 594 -26.57 15.44 19.08
N GLN A 595 -26.42 15.10 17.81
CA GLN A 595 -26.12 16.08 16.75
C GLN A 595 -27.29 17.06 16.56
N MET A 596 -28.54 16.61 16.63
CA MET A 596 -29.72 17.49 16.51
C MET A 596 -29.76 18.50 17.66
N ALA A 597 -29.57 18.05 18.89
CA ALA A 597 -29.54 18.93 20.08
C ALA A 597 -28.44 19.97 19.94
N TYR A 598 -27.24 19.57 19.52
CA TYR A 598 -26.13 20.49 19.27
C TYR A 598 -26.45 21.54 18.19
N ASN A 599 -27.06 21.09 17.09
CA ASN A 599 -27.42 21.99 15.98
C ASN A 599 -28.48 23.03 16.43
N GLU A 600 -29.46 22.60 17.23
CA GLU A 600 -30.49 23.50 17.78
C GLU A 600 -29.89 24.54 18.73
N GLU A 601 -29.01 24.11 19.65
CA GLU A 601 -28.34 24.98 20.59
C GLU A 601 -27.46 26.04 19.92
N HIS A 602 -26.75 25.66 18.86
CA HIS A 602 -25.80 26.54 18.16
C HIS A 602 -26.37 27.18 16.88
N GLY A 603 -27.64 26.92 16.54
CA GLY A 603 -28.29 27.47 15.33
C GLY A 603 -27.67 27.00 14.02
N ILE A 604 -27.07 25.80 13.98
CA ILE A 604 -26.40 25.25 12.84
C ILE A 604 -27.42 24.62 11.88
N LYS A 605 -27.34 25.00 10.60
CA LYS A 605 -28.12 24.36 9.55
C LYS A 605 -27.24 23.32 8.84
N PRO A 606 -27.65 22.03 8.78
CA PRO A 606 -26.90 20.99 8.08
C PRO A 606 -26.65 21.36 6.61
N GLN A 607 -25.43 21.15 6.13
CA GLN A 607 -25.03 21.39 4.76
C GLN A 607 -24.29 20.19 4.20
N THR A 608 -24.68 19.74 2.99
CA THR A 608 -23.96 18.69 2.27
C THR A 608 -22.54 19.16 1.94
N ILE A 609 -21.54 18.35 2.23
CA ILE A 609 -20.14 18.62 1.90
C ILE A 609 -20.01 18.55 0.37
N ARG A 610 -19.55 19.63 -0.26
CA ARG A 610 -19.12 19.59 -1.65
C ARG A 610 -17.59 19.54 -1.67
N LYS A 611 -17.04 18.36 -1.86
CA LYS A 611 -15.61 18.21 -2.18
C LYS A 611 -15.45 18.25 -3.68
N ALA A 612 -14.46 19.03 -4.15
CA ALA A 612 -13.97 18.88 -5.52
C ALA A 612 -13.65 17.40 -5.76
N ILE A 613 -13.91 16.92 -6.99
CA ILE A 613 -13.43 15.59 -7.41
C ILE A 613 -11.93 15.77 -7.62
N ASN A 614 -11.20 15.94 -6.51
CA ASN A 614 -9.74 15.96 -6.56
C ASN A 614 -9.28 14.56 -6.93
N ASP A 615 -8.43 14.51 -7.88
CA ASP A 615 -7.81 13.30 -8.36
C ASP A 615 -7.02 12.67 -7.20
N ILE A 616 -7.65 11.74 -6.47
CA ILE A 616 -6.93 10.79 -5.62
C ILE A 616 -5.92 10.01 -6.49
N MET A 617 -6.19 9.98 -7.80
CA MET A 617 -5.26 9.54 -8.84
C MET A 617 -4.01 10.41 -8.91
N GLY A 618 -4.02 11.70 -8.62
CA GLY A 618 -2.80 12.51 -8.64
C GLY A 618 -1.70 11.95 -7.72
N PHE A 619 -2.03 11.46 -6.54
CA PHE A 619 -1.06 10.79 -5.66
C PHE A 619 -0.76 9.32 -6.04
N ILE A 620 -1.68 8.67 -6.78
CA ILE A 620 -1.50 7.29 -7.26
C ILE A 620 -1.07 7.26 -8.72
N THR A 621 -1.35 8.30 -9.51
CA THR A 621 -1.09 8.41 -10.95
C THR A 621 -0.06 9.47 -11.32
N GLU A 622 0.31 10.42 -10.49
CA GLU A 622 1.65 11.01 -10.60
C GLU A 622 2.73 9.93 -10.49
N ASP A 623 2.42 8.83 -9.77
CA ASP A 623 3.26 7.63 -9.69
C ASP A 623 3.05 6.64 -10.87
N VAL A 624 1.99 6.76 -11.69
CA VAL A 624 1.68 5.85 -12.83
C VAL A 624 1.66 6.59 -14.16
N GLU A 625 1.48 7.91 -14.19
CA GLU A 625 1.59 8.75 -15.40
C GLU A 625 3.01 9.18 -15.73
N GLY A 626 4.03 8.64 -15.07
CA GLY A 626 5.40 8.61 -15.57
C GLY A 626 5.52 7.95 -16.96
N THR A 627 4.51 7.21 -17.39
CA THR A 627 4.37 6.72 -18.76
C THR A 627 3.12 7.32 -19.39
N THR A 628 3.14 8.61 -19.69
CA THR A 628 2.08 9.23 -20.49
C THR A 628 2.00 8.56 -21.86
N ALA A 629 0.80 8.51 -22.45
CA ALA A 629 0.61 8.10 -23.83
C ALA A 629 1.59 8.80 -24.81
N GLU A 630 2.15 9.95 -24.43
CA GLU A 630 3.24 10.64 -25.11
C GLU A 630 4.61 9.98 -24.93
N GLN A 631 4.93 9.38 -23.78
CA GLN A 631 6.18 8.66 -23.54
C GLN A 631 6.15 7.27 -24.20
N VAL A 632 5.04 6.55 -24.10
CA VAL A 632 4.83 5.30 -24.87
C VAL A 632 4.88 5.60 -26.38
N ASN A 633 4.31 6.70 -26.83
CA ASN A 633 4.43 7.12 -28.23
C ASN A 633 5.86 7.60 -28.57
N LYS A 634 6.62 8.11 -27.63
CA LYS A 634 8.01 8.53 -27.80
C LYS A 634 8.96 7.31 -27.82
N GLU A 635 8.78 6.36 -26.94
CA GLU A 635 9.49 5.07 -26.96
C GLU A 635 9.14 4.24 -28.21
N LEU A 636 7.86 4.20 -28.63
CA LEU A 636 7.45 3.60 -29.89
C LEU A 636 8.00 4.35 -31.12
N ALA A 637 8.22 5.66 -31.01
CA ALA A 637 8.83 6.45 -32.08
C ALA A 637 10.36 6.26 -32.18
N GLU A 638 11.01 5.77 -31.11
CA GLU A 638 12.44 5.44 -31.07
C GLU A 638 12.71 3.99 -31.54
N LEU A 639 11.70 3.12 -31.53
CA LEU A 639 11.81 1.76 -32.06
C LEU A 639 11.79 1.77 -33.59
N SER A 640 12.67 1.01 -34.18
CA SER A 640 12.65 0.80 -35.65
C SER A 640 11.35 0.09 -36.05
N ARG A 641 10.87 0.40 -37.25
CA ARG A 641 9.65 -0.26 -37.81
C ARG A 641 9.69 -1.79 -37.73
N GLU A 642 10.88 -2.38 -37.80
CA GLU A 642 11.06 -3.83 -37.67
C GLU A 642 10.88 -4.33 -36.25
N GLU A 643 11.28 -3.57 -35.25
CA GLU A 643 11.09 -3.89 -33.82
C GLU A 643 9.62 -3.79 -33.41
N VAL A 644 8.91 -2.77 -33.87
CA VAL A 644 7.47 -2.64 -33.64
C VAL A 644 6.69 -3.78 -34.32
N LEU A 645 7.07 -4.20 -35.52
CA LEU A 645 6.45 -5.35 -36.18
C LEU A 645 6.73 -6.68 -35.47
N ARG A 646 7.90 -6.85 -34.82
CA ARG A 646 8.19 -8.03 -33.99
C ARG A 646 7.36 -8.02 -32.70
N LEU A 647 7.21 -6.86 -32.07
CA LEU A 647 6.36 -6.69 -30.89
C LEU A 647 4.90 -7.03 -31.21
N ILE A 648 4.37 -6.50 -32.32
CA ILE A 648 3.02 -6.83 -32.81
C ILE A 648 2.85 -8.34 -33.03
N SER A 649 3.85 -9.00 -33.65
CA SER A 649 3.79 -10.44 -33.88
C SER A 649 3.79 -11.26 -32.60
N SER A 650 4.59 -10.85 -31.58
CA SER A 650 4.60 -11.48 -30.27
C SER A 650 3.24 -11.33 -29.58
N MET A 651 2.67 -10.12 -29.58
CA MET A 651 1.35 -9.87 -28.98
C MET A 651 0.22 -10.61 -29.71
N GLU A 652 0.33 -10.85 -31.02
CA GLU A 652 -0.63 -11.69 -31.76
C GLU A 652 -0.54 -13.17 -31.36
N ASP A 653 0.66 -13.65 -31.06
CA ASP A 653 0.88 -15.03 -30.60
C ASP A 653 0.32 -15.19 -29.16
N ASP A 654 0.54 -14.21 -28.30
CA ASP A 654 0.00 -14.18 -26.92
C ASP A 654 -1.54 -14.09 -26.92
N MET A 655 -2.11 -13.24 -27.78
CA MET A 655 -3.57 -13.15 -27.98
C MET A 655 -4.16 -14.49 -28.45
N ALA A 656 -3.46 -15.18 -29.35
CA ALA A 656 -3.89 -16.51 -29.83
C ALA A 656 -3.73 -17.59 -28.75
N ALA A 657 -2.75 -17.46 -27.85
CA ALA A 657 -2.58 -18.33 -26.67
C ALA A 657 -3.70 -18.10 -25.67
N ALA A 658 -3.95 -16.86 -25.24
CA ALA A 658 -5.04 -16.49 -24.33
C ALA A 658 -6.42 -16.96 -24.86
N SER A 659 -6.65 -16.83 -26.17
CA SER A 659 -7.89 -17.33 -26.80
C SER A 659 -8.00 -18.85 -26.78
N ARG A 660 -6.89 -19.60 -26.83
CA ARG A 660 -6.87 -21.07 -26.73
C ARG A 660 -7.15 -21.54 -25.29
N ASP A 661 -6.65 -20.79 -24.33
CA ASP A 661 -6.82 -21.06 -22.90
C ASP A 661 -8.18 -20.58 -22.35
N MET A 662 -9.06 -20.07 -23.23
CA MET A 662 -10.39 -19.51 -22.95
C MET A 662 -10.36 -18.27 -22.05
N ASP A 663 -9.23 -17.58 -21.96
CA ASP A 663 -9.12 -16.27 -21.33
C ASP A 663 -9.52 -15.18 -22.36
N PHE A 664 -10.82 -14.98 -22.49
CA PHE A 664 -11.37 -14.06 -23.49
C PHE A 664 -11.16 -12.59 -23.13
N GLU A 665 -10.96 -12.27 -21.85
CA GLU A 665 -10.66 -10.89 -21.40
C GLU A 665 -9.26 -10.48 -21.81
N GLU A 666 -8.27 -11.31 -21.51
CA GLU A 666 -6.89 -11.05 -21.91
C GLU A 666 -6.71 -11.08 -23.43
N ALA A 667 -7.38 -12.01 -24.11
CA ALA A 667 -7.40 -12.01 -25.57
C ALA A 667 -8.02 -10.76 -26.19
N ALA A 668 -9.05 -10.18 -25.55
CA ALA A 668 -9.66 -8.92 -25.99
C ALA A 668 -8.76 -7.71 -25.72
N ARG A 669 -8.10 -7.66 -24.57
CA ARG A 669 -7.12 -6.62 -24.20
C ARG A 669 -5.94 -6.58 -25.17
N LEU A 670 -5.33 -7.74 -25.44
CA LEU A 670 -4.22 -7.88 -26.38
C LEU A 670 -4.63 -7.51 -27.81
N ARG A 671 -5.85 -7.91 -28.22
CA ARG A 671 -6.42 -7.50 -29.53
C ARG A 671 -6.48 -5.98 -29.68
N ASP A 672 -7.01 -5.29 -28.68
CA ASP A 672 -7.21 -3.86 -28.73
C ASP A 672 -5.86 -3.10 -28.74
N GLN A 673 -4.85 -3.61 -28.05
CA GLN A 673 -3.48 -3.11 -28.14
C GLN A 673 -2.84 -3.36 -29.51
N VAL A 674 -2.97 -4.55 -30.07
CA VAL A 674 -2.50 -4.89 -31.43
C VAL A 674 -3.16 -4.00 -32.47
N VAL A 675 -4.47 -3.74 -32.35
CA VAL A 675 -5.21 -2.84 -33.25
C VAL A 675 -4.62 -1.44 -33.22
N LYS A 676 -4.35 -0.92 -32.02
CA LYS A 676 -3.79 0.43 -31.82
C LYS A 676 -2.37 0.55 -32.38
N LEU A 677 -1.50 -0.43 -32.13
CA LEU A 677 -0.14 -0.46 -32.66
C LEU A 677 -0.13 -0.58 -34.19
N LYS A 678 -0.96 -1.46 -34.76
CA LYS A 678 -1.06 -1.62 -36.21
C LYS A 678 -1.63 -0.39 -36.90
N SER A 679 -2.61 0.28 -36.32
CA SER A 679 -3.16 1.52 -36.88
C SER A 679 -2.10 2.61 -37.01
N THR A 680 -1.19 2.68 -36.03
CA THR A 680 -0.07 3.63 -36.01
C THR A 680 1.02 3.29 -37.04
N VAL A 681 1.34 2.00 -37.20
CA VAL A 681 2.43 1.53 -38.10
C VAL A 681 2.01 1.46 -39.58
N GLU A 682 0.73 1.13 -39.85
CA GLU A 682 0.21 0.91 -41.19
C GLU A 682 -0.54 2.14 -41.74
N ASP A 683 -0.67 3.22 -40.94
CA ASP A 683 -1.42 4.46 -41.27
C ASP A 683 -2.87 4.13 -41.72
N LYS A 684 -3.52 3.19 -41.01
CA LYS A 684 -4.88 2.73 -41.23
C LYS A 684 -5.78 3.10 -40.06
N SER A 685 -7.09 3.24 -40.30
CA SER A 685 -8.05 3.41 -39.20
C SER A 685 -8.15 2.11 -38.36
N GLU A 686 -8.41 2.25 -37.07
CA GLU A 686 -8.61 1.11 -36.15
C GLU A 686 -9.71 0.15 -36.65
N GLU A 687 -10.78 0.69 -37.28
CA GLU A 687 -11.85 -0.12 -37.88
C GLU A 687 -11.37 -1.00 -39.05
N ASP A 688 -10.44 -0.53 -39.86
CA ASP A 688 -9.90 -1.29 -40.99
C ASP A 688 -8.95 -2.38 -40.50
N VAL A 689 -8.11 -2.11 -39.50
CA VAL A 689 -7.23 -3.10 -38.84
C VAL A 689 -8.09 -4.18 -38.18
N LEU A 690 -9.15 -3.84 -37.50
CA LEU A 690 -10.07 -4.78 -36.85
C LEU A 690 -10.79 -5.67 -37.88
N LYS A 691 -11.13 -5.14 -39.06
CA LYS A 691 -11.71 -5.93 -40.16
C LYS A 691 -10.69 -6.92 -40.75
N ASP A 692 -9.42 -6.53 -40.85
CA ASP A 692 -8.36 -7.39 -41.38
C ASP A 692 -8.01 -8.52 -40.40
N LEU A 693 -7.97 -8.26 -39.07
CA LEU A 693 -7.81 -9.29 -38.03
C LEU A 693 -8.96 -10.30 -38.04
N LYS A 694 -10.21 -9.81 -38.16
CA LYS A 694 -11.39 -10.69 -38.29
C LYS A 694 -11.39 -11.55 -39.55
N LYS A 695 -10.82 -11.08 -40.67
CA LYS A 695 -10.66 -11.87 -41.91
C LYS A 695 -9.56 -12.91 -41.76
N GLY A 696 -8.47 -12.60 -41.04
CA GLY A 696 -7.36 -13.53 -40.73
C GLY A 696 -7.84 -14.71 -39.88
N ALA A 697 -8.59 -14.45 -38.81
CA ALA A 697 -9.18 -15.45 -37.94
C ALA A 697 -10.14 -16.41 -38.66
N ARG A 698 -10.91 -15.93 -39.65
CA ARG A 698 -11.79 -16.76 -40.47
C ARG A 698 -11.01 -17.68 -41.44
N LYS A 699 -9.85 -17.27 -41.93
CA LYS A 699 -9.00 -18.11 -42.81
C LYS A 699 -8.27 -19.20 -42.01
N GLY A 700 -7.85 -18.93 -40.76
CA GLY A 700 -7.25 -19.91 -39.84
C GLY A 700 -8.20 -21.04 -39.46
N SER A 701 -9.47 -20.74 -39.23
CA SER A 701 -10.52 -21.71 -38.93
C SER A 701 -10.86 -22.64 -40.09
N ALA A 702 -10.73 -22.16 -41.34
CA ALA A 702 -10.95 -22.99 -42.54
C ALA A 702 -9.80 -23.97 -42.82
N TYR A 703 -8.60 -23.72 -42.32
CA TYR A 703 -7.43 -24.63 -42.49
C TYR A 703 -7.41 -25.73 -41.41
N GLY A 704 -7.93 -25.48 -40.22
CA GLY A 704 -8.07 -26.46 -39.13
C GLY A 704 -9.08 -27.57 -39.45
N ASN A 705 -10.19 -27.23 -40.11
CA ASN A 705 -11.23 -28.20 -40.48
C ASN A 705 -10.85 -29.14 -41.67
N ARG A 706 -9.81 -28.80 -42.45
CA ARG A 706 -9.31 -29.71 -43.50
C ARG A 706 -8.33 -30.78 -42.99
N LYS A 707 -7.67 -30.58 -41.84
CA LYS A 707 -6.79 -31.59 -41.25
C LYS A 707 -7.55 -32.69 -40.47
N HIS A 708 -8.73 -32.42 -39.98
CA HIS A 708 -9.56 -33.44 -39.31
C HIS A 708 -10.40 -34.30 -40.25
N ALA A 709 -10.62 -33.88 -41.52
CA ALA A 709 -11.32 -34.67 -42.51
C ALA A 709 -10.43 -35.72 -43.23
N ALA A 710 -9.10 -35.63 -43.08
CA ALA A 710 -8.14 -36.52 -43.74
C ALA A 710 -7.70 -37.74 -42.87
N TYR A 711 -8.14 -37.84 -41.61
CA TYR A 711 -7.77 -38.94 -40.70
C TYR A 711 -8.92 -39.89 -40.37
N GLY A 712 -10.09 -39.75 -41.03
CA GLY A 712 -11.31 -40.49 -40.73
C GLY A 712 -11.70 -41.63 -41.73
N SER A 713 -10.83 -41.98 -42.70
CA SER A 713 -11.17 -43.03 -43.69
C SER A 713 -10.06 -44.05 -43.97
N SER A 714 -9.60 -44.75 -42.95
CA SER A 714 -8.86 -46.00 -43.14
C SER A 714 -8.96 -46.91 -41.92
N ARG A 715 -10.17 -47.47 -41.70
CA ARG A 715 -10.40 -48.75 -41.01
C ARG A 715 -11.78 -49.29 -41.35
N ALA A 716 -11.86 -49.93 -42.49
CA ALA A 716 -12.78 -51.01 -42.79
C ALA A 716 -12.25 -51.73 -44.04
N ASN A 717 -11.41 -52.71 -43.81
CA ASN A 717 -11.40 -54.04 -44.40
C ASN A 717 -10.27 -54.84 -43.76
#